data_bfed43ac6986d6a02ee37a377365e7d3
#
_entry.id   bfed43ac6986d6a02ee37a377365e7d3
#
_cell.length_a   1.000
_cell.length_b   1.000
_cell.length_c   1.000
_cell.angle_alpha   90.00
_cell.angle_beta   90.00
_cell.angle_gamma   90.00
#
_symmetry.space_group_name_H-M   'P 1'
#
loop_
_entity.id
_entity.type
_entity.pdbx_description
1 polymer ?
#
loop_
_entity_poly.entity_id
_entity_poly.type
_entity_poly.pdbx_seq_one_letter_code
_entity_poly.pdbx_strand_id
1 'polypeptide(L)'
;MAVLLALFAFVQPSPAGRLTAVISGKITDGQGFPLAGAYLYLASPAQLGIRNFITSESGRYGFPDVTPGSYKITIELPGFKTVKVEGVVLSPGGTALINFKMERTEIEEEAVRLESGQGLDRTTGRLAAVIDRDLLTHIPMPRDFSSLLGLVPGAVFDNNVPSVSVSFHGAPVTSNAFVEDDVNVTDQVNRTPMPRIDVDLVDQVVVETAGLPVDRGPQQGAFINVIRRSGANDFDGSLAFYYTGAGLSKSLWSPQEIGSNNPAAPRVDRSNLDLAFTAGGPLAVDLGWFFSNVRFTSRSQSTPFESWRDPTNVFHSPYNWKDTDFAGMFKVSVKPMRNLLGRVEVNLSNIHEPVYQPDVAWNRPLESTRDLTGQTFFLAKVGALYTMDQGTFVDASAGYVHQTQPLPLNPGGASKPSYFDTGTGRIWGSGPYNDQEGRKGFQSNVTITHLQDKLLGVSHELVAGGDFETGKATSSVWKADDLFMNYFNGSPYTFGLAVSPHSASLVGLGRIGFSNIPGSSLAPMLTTRDIKRLGAFVEDTLNFGNRATLSLGLRFDHADTTLKPVSKGAVGNETALSVGETVVKPAAGFNPFGGAAFGQRDNVINWNSLSPRFGLNFDLFGTGKTFLRGSYSLLPEDPALAYTKNLDPVSADRIHNFYWYDENGDGKVDVNDTYVAFPENYNAYFTSLYNKRIDPYLRAPKVNEWTVGLDHELMPDFSLCVRYISRSENGVIGDVMFDPATNTPWYTVQGSPAGRWVPFTTTVPASIAYPATEVTVYFPSTGAPAAFDRIQKVPELDRKYRGLEFSFRKRMSHNWQLFGSIVWSRSTGTAGLASPLAMGLASPVLTPNSFVNISSGSRTDMDRPLSIRVMGTVRFKWDIFLSAYYRFTSGAAWARSVTITPPADWALENGADPAPVTVFLESPGSRRHSSTQSTDLRLEKDFKRNGRTRWTAYIDVLNLFGDKSEIVDYNDGSWFPDGPGGSTGTHVLSGTYGQAVFLSGTRTVAFSLKLRF
;
A
#
# COMPACT_ATOMS: atom_id res chain seq x y z
N MET A 1 -36.40 13.17 9.85
CA MET A 1 -36.98 11.91 9.37
C MET A 1 -37.25 11.92 7.87
N ALA A 2 -37.96 12.92 7.31
CA ALA A 2 -38.18 12.99 5.86
C ALA A 2 -36.91 13.12 5.00
N VAL A 3 -35.88 13.83 5.47
CA VAL A 3 -34.56 13.96 4.80
C VAL A 3 -33.77 12.65 4.86
N LEU A 4 -33.85 11.90 5.95
CA LEU A 4 -33.24 10.57 6.07
C LEU A 4 -33.93 9.54 5.16
N LEU A 5 -35.26 9.58 5.05
CA LEU A 5 -36.04 8.72 4.15
C LEU A 5 -35.86 9.09 2.67
N ALA A 6 -35.69 10.37 2.35
CA ALA A 6 -35.40 10.83 0.99
C ALA A 6 -33.99 10.45 0.50
N LEU A 7 -33.00 10.37 1.40
CA LEU A 7 -31.66 9.88 1.08
C LEU A 7 -31.63 8.37 0.76
N PHE A 8 -32.52 7.57 1.38
CA PHE A 8 -32.64 6.13 1.10
C PHE A 8 -33.37 5.80 -0.21
N ALA A 9 -34.16 6.71 -0.78
CA ALA A 9 -34.90 6.45 -2.01
C ALA A 9 -34.06 6.50 -3.31
N PHE A 10 -32.82 6.98 -3.25
CA PHE A 10 -31.90 7.08 -4.39
C PHE A 10 -30.62 6.23 -4.27
N VAL A 11 -30.51 5.38 -3.26
CA VAL A 11 -29.27 4.59 -3.01
C VAL A 11 -29.36 3.25 -3.70
N GLN A 12 -28.62 3.06 -4.77
CA GLN A 12 -28.28 1.74 -5.28
C GLN A 12 -27.12 1.16 -4.43
N PRO A 13 -27.13 -0.16 -4.08
CA PRO A 13 -26.22 -0.77 -3.10
C PRO A 13 -24.75 -0.89 -3.57
N SER A 14 -23.80 -0.79 -2.65
CA SER A 14 -22.33 -0.74 -2.91
C SER A 14 -21.43 -1.37 -1.81
N PRO A 15 -20.15 -1.77 -2.09
CA PRO A 15 -19.38 -2.66 -1.23
C PRO A 15 -18.61 -2.02 -0.09
N ALA A 16 -18.95 -2.40 1.12
CA ALA A 16 -18.03 -2.55 2.24
C ALA A 16 -18.53 -3.70 3.11
N GLY A 17 -17.62 -4.59 3.52
CA GLY A 17 -18.00 -5.76 4.31
C GLY A 17 -18.42 -5.42 5.73
N ARG A 18 -19.04 -6.39 6.41
CA ARG A 18 -19.45 -6.30 7.81
C ARG A 18 -18.22 -6.08 8.71
N LEU A 19 -18.11 -4.91 9.32
CA LEU A 19 -17.05 -4.55 10.25
C LEU A 19 -17.40 -4.89 11.70
N THR A 20 -18.66 -5.22 11.98
CA THR A 20 -19.18 -5.53 13.30
C THR A 20 -19.20 -7.02 13.54
N ALA A 21 -19.16 -7.40 14.81
CA ALA A 21 -19.26 -8.78 15.25
C ALA A 21 -20.69 -9.11 15.73
N VAL A 22 -20.98 -10.39 15.91
CA VAL A 22 -22.19 -10.88 16.58
C VAL A 22 -21.80 -11.61 17.84
N ILE A 23 -22.53 -11.39 18.92
CA ILE A 23 -22.51 -12.28 20.09
C ILE A 23 -23.87 -12.97 20.13
N SER A 24 -23.88 -14.28 20.15
CA SER A 24 -25.10 -15.08 20.31
C SER A 24 -24.84 -16.24 21.26
N GLY A 25 -25.93 -16.86 21.73
CA GLY A 25 -25.79 -18.02 22.60
C GLY A 25 -27.09 -18.44 23.26
N LYS A 26 -26.95 -19.38 24.17
CA LYS A 26 -28.06 -19.93 24.95
C LYS A 26 -27.74 -19.86 26.43
N ILE A 27 -28.75 -19.54 27.24
CA ILE A 27 -28.69 -19.59 28.70
C ILE A 27 -29.51 -20.79 29.18
N THR A 28 -28.89 -21.60 30.02
CA THR A 28 -29.50 -22.81 30.58
C THR A 28 -29.34 -22.84 32.10
N ASP A 29 -30.19 -23.60 32.78
CA ASP A 29 -29.99 -23.92 34.20
C ASP A 29 -28.93 -25.01 34.42
N GLY A 30 -28.71 -25.38 35.69
CA GLY A 30 -27.79 -26.43 36.10
C GLY A 30 -28.03 -27.81 35.47
N GLN A 31 -29.25 -28.08 35.02
CA GLN A 31 -29.67 -29.34 34.40
C GLN A 31 -29.70 -29.27 32.85
N GLY A 32 -29.44 -28.08 32.26
CA GLY A 32 -29.43 -27.89 30.82
C GLY A 32 -30.75 -27.41 30.21
N PHE A 33 -31.76 -27.13 31.02
CA PHE A 33 -33.02 -26.55 30.55
C PHE A 33 -32.86 -25.08 30.17
N PRO A 34 -33.50 -24.59 29.11
CA PRO A 34 -33.37 -23.20 28.65
C PRO A 34 -34.03 -22.25 29.68
N LEU A 35 -33.40 -21.11 29.92
CA LEU A 35 -33.89 -20.06 30.79
C LEU A 35 -34.41 -18.88 29.98
N ALA A 36 -35.71 -18.72 29.93
CA ALA A 36 -36.40 -17.58 29.34
C ALA A 36 -36.39 -16.37 30.31
N GLY A 37 -36.42 -15.15 29.76
CA GLY A 37 -36.53 -13.93 30.54
C GLY A 37 -35.25 -13.49 31.28
N ALA A 38 -34.11 -14.13 31.02
CA ALA A 38 -32.84 -13.66 31.57
C ALA A 38 -32.41 -12.33 30.89
N TYR A 39 -32.06 -11.36 31.71
CA TYR A 39 -31.54 -10.06 31.26
C TYR A 39 -30.03 -10.13 31.03
N LEU A 40 -29.56 -9.79 29.82
CA LEU A 40 -28.16 -9.68 29.48
C LEU A 40 -27.81 -8.24 29.27
N TYR A 41 -26.69 -7.82 29.83
CA TYR A 41 -26.11 -6.50 29.62
C TYR A 41 -24.73 -6.67 28.99
N LEU A 42 -24.54 -6.04 27.83
CA LEU A 42 -23.28 -6.03 27.10
C LEU A 42 -22.68 -4.63 27.18
N ALA A 43 -21.49 -4.50 27.77
CA ALA A 43 -20.77 -3.27 27.93
C ALA A 43 -19.32 -3.36 27.42
N SER A 44 -18.83 -2.33 26.78
CA SER A 44 -17.44 -2.22 26.29
C SER A 44 -17.05 -0.76 26.13
N PRO A 45 -15.78 -0.39 26.38
CA PRO A 45 -15.26 0.92 25.98
C PRO A 45 -15.32 1.17 24.46
N ALA A 46 -15.33 0.11 23.64
CA ALA A 46 -15.41 0.20 22.18
C ALA A 46 -16.83 0.37 21.66
N GLN A 47 -17.87 0.22 22.52
CA GLN A 47 -19.25 0.26 22.12
C GLN A 47 -20.00 1.40 22.80
N LEU A 48 -20.90 2.03 22.04
CA LEU A 48 -21.79 3.08 22.51
C LEU A 48 -22.84 2.53 23.48
N GLY A 49 -22.79 2.95 24.74
CA GLY A 49 -23.75 2.57 25.77
C GLY A 49 -23.74 1.09 26.17
N ILE A 50 -24.62 0.73 27.11
CA ILE A 50 -24.87 -0.66 27.49
C ILE A 50 -25.96 -1.21 26.59
N ARG A 51 -25.70 -2.32 25.90
CA ARG A 51 -26.74 -3.04 25.16
C ARG A 51 -27.38 -4.09 26.07
N ASN A 52 -28.68 -4.24 25.96
CA ASN A 52 -29.41 -5.25 26.72
C ASN A 52 -30.19 -6.18 25.79
N PHE A 53 -30.38 -7.38 26.27
CA PHE A 53 -31.18 -8.41 25.61
C PHE A 53 -31.93 -9.23 26.67
N ILE A 54 -33.09 -9.72 26.32
CA ILE A 54 -33.88 -10.64 27.17
C ILE A 54 -34.00 -11.98 26.44
N THR A 55 -33.62 -13.07 27.09
CA THR A 55 -33.65 -14.39 26.45
C THR A 55 -35.07 -14.81 26.06
N SER A 56 -35.16 -15.44 24.88
CA SER A 56 -36.40 -16.06 24.37
C SER A 56 -36.81 -17.29 25.18
N GLU A 57 -37.97 -17.86 24.90
CA GLU A 57 -38.46 -19.11 25.52
C GLU A 57 -37.47 -20.27 25.35
N SER A 58 -36.69 -20.28 24.28
CA SER A 58 -35.62 -21.28 24.07
C SER A 58 -34.31 -20.94 24.80
N GLY A 59 -34.30 -19.92 25.65
CA GLY A 59 -33.13 -19.44 26.39
C GLY A 59 -32.07 -18.73 25.54
N ARG A 60 -32.38 -18.35 24.31
CA ARG A 60 -31.40 -17.75 23.39
C ARG A 60 -31.33 -16.24 23.51
N TYR A 61 -30.15 -15.73 23.16
CA TYR A 61 -29.89 -14.31 23.05
C TYR A 61 -28.99 -14.03 21.84
N GLY A 62 -29.04 -12.81 21.34
CA GLY A 62 -28.17 -12.33 20.27
C GLY A 62 -27.93 -10.82 20.33
N PHE A 63 -26.69 -10.43 20.28
CA PHE A 63 -26.26 -9.06 20.06
C PHE A 63 -25.62 -8.97 18.71
N PRO A 64 -26.33 -8.54 17.69
CA PRO A 64 -25.76 -8.27 16.37
C PRO A 64 -25.04 -6.93 16.39
N ASP A 65 -24.21 -6.71 15.38
CA ASP A 65 -23.55 -5.43 15.17
C ASP A 65 -22.83 -4.91 16.43
N VAL A 66 -22.06 -5.79 17.01
CA VAL A 66 -21.21 -5.45 18.14
C VAL A 66 -19.90 -4.93 17.57
N THR A 67 -19.49 -3.73 17.96
CA THR A 67 -18.19 -3.17 17.56
C THR A 67 -17.08 -4.13 18.00
N PRO A 68 -16.13 -4.51 17.15
CA PRO A 68 -15.01 -5.31 17.59
C PRO A 68 -14.32 -4.69 18.80
N GLY A 69 -13.89 -5.52 19.76
CA GLY A 69 -13.32 -5.03 21.00
C GLY A 69 -13.48 -6.00 22.16
N SER A 70 -13.11 -5.57 23.37
CA SER A 70 -13.26 -6.34 24.58
C SER A 70 -14.56 -5.98 25.30
N TYR A 71 -15.33 -6.99 25.66
CA TYR A 71 -16.66 -6.85 26.24
C TYR A 71 -16.78 -7.45 27.63
N LYS A 72 -17.70 -6.85 28.41
CA LYS A 72 -18.22 -7.40 29.65
C LYS A 72 -19.69 -7.78 29.42
N ILE A 73 -20.04 -9.01 29.74
CA ILE A 73 -21.44 -9.51 29.71
C ILE A 73 -21.87 -9.74 31.15
N THR A 74 -22.98 -9.15 31.53
CA THR A 74 -23.64 -9.40 32.81
C THR A 74 -25.00 -10.04 32.54
N ILE A 75 -25.34 -11.13 33.25
CA ILE A 75 -26.59 -11.87 33.07
C ILE A 75 -27.30 -11.95 34.41
N GLU A 76 -28.56 -11.50 34.45
CA GLU A 76 -29.39 -11.46 35.63
C GLU A 76 -30.73 -12.17 35.37
N LEU A 77 -31.12 -13.03 36.28
CA LEU A 77 -32.44 -13.66 36.28
C LEU A 77 -32.87 -13.86 37.73
N PRO A 78 -34.09 -13.36 38.15
CA PRO A 78 -34.59 -13.60 39.51
C PRO A 78 -34.59 -15.08 39.90
N GLY A 79 -34.04 -15.41 41.06
CA GLY A 79 -33.87 -16.78 41.54
C GLY A 79 -32.65 -17.53 41.00
N PHE A 80 -31.76 -16.84 40.30
CA PHE A 80 -30.48 -17.37 39.83
C PHE A 80 -29.33 -16.44 40.22
N LYS A 81 -28.12 -17.00 40.40
CA LYS A 81 -26.89 -16.20 40.64
C LYS A 81 -26.56 -15.34 39.42
N THR A 82 -26.26 -14.07 39.63
CA THR A 82 -25.80 -13.17 38.57
C THR A 82 -24.48 -13.68 37.98
N VAL A 83 -24.41 -13.82 36.66
CA VAL A 83 -23.20 -14.20 35.95
C VAL A 83 -22.54 -12.95 35.34
N LYS A 84 -21.27 -12.70 35.66
CA LYS A 84 -20.46 -11.62 35.05
C LYS A 84 -19.28 -12.25 34.33
N VAL A 85 -19.15 -11.93 33.04
CA VAL A 85 -18.07 -12.40 32.18
C VAL A 85 -17.35 -11.19 31.64
N GLU A 86 -16.06 -11.07 31.90
CA GLU A 86 -15.20 -9.97 31.43
C GLU A 86 -14.17 -10.49 30.41
N GLY A 87 -13.75 -9.65 29.49
CA GLY A 87 -12.71 -9.98 28.51
C GLY A 87 -13.17 -10.78 27.31
N VAL A 88 -14.45 -10.73 26.96
CA VAL A 88 -14.96 -11.30 25.68
C VAL A 88 -14.43 -10.43 24.55
N VAL A 89 -13.50 -10.95 23.75
CA VAL A 89 -12.94 -10.20 22.62
C VAL A 89 -13.61 -10.63 21.33
N LEU A 90 -14.03 -9.61 20.58
CA LEU A 90 -14.69 -9.79 19.29
C LEU A 90 -13.81 -9.25 18.18
N SER A 91 -13.60 -10.06 17.16
CA SER A 91 -12.98 -9.66 15.91
C SER A 91 -14.04 -9.14 14.92
N PRO A 92 -13.68 -8.22 14.01
CA PRO A 92 -14.59 -7.75 12.98
C PRO A 92 -15.17 -8.89 12.15
N GLY A 93 -16.48 -8.83 11.90
CA GLY A 93 -17.22 -9.86 11.18
C GLY A 93 -17.25 -11.21 11.89
N GLY A 94 -16.72 -11.32 13.12
CA GLY A 94 -16.72 -12.53 13.91
C GLY A 94 -18.07 -12.78 14.60
N THR A 95 -18.44 -14.05 14.78
CA THR A 95 -19.58 -14.44 15.62
C THR A 95 -19.06 -15.14 16.87
N ALA A 96 -19.33 -14.60 18.06
CA ALA A 96 -19.03 -15.24 19.31
C ALA A 96 -20.26 -16.03 19.80
N LEU A 97 -20.24 -17.35 19.68
CA LEU A 97 -21.26 -18.21 20.26
C LEU A 97 -20.87 -18.53 21.70
N ILE A 98 -21.55 -17.93 22.67
CA ILE A 98 -21.26 -18.07 24.09
C ILE A 98 -22.48 -18.59 24.83
N ASN A 99 -22.40 -19.80 25.32
CA ASN A 99 -23.48 -20.41 26.10
C ASN A 99 -23.16 -20.24 27.59
N PHE A 100 -24.20 -19.88 28.37
CA PHE A 100 -24.06 -19.68 29.79
C PHE A 100 -24.91 -20.68 30.56
N LYS A 101 -24.39 -21.10 31.73
CA LYS A 101 -25.11 -21.94 32.67
C LYS A 101 -25.29 -21.12 33.95
N MET A 102 -26.56 -20.98 34.41
CA MET A 102 -26.87 -20.26 35.64
C MET A 102 -27.27 -21.25 36.75
N GLU A 103 -26.79 -20.96 37.95
CA GLU A 103 -27.09 -21.74 39.16
C GLU A 103 -28.25 -21.07 39.90
N ARG A 104 -29.20 -21.81 40.42
CA ARG A 104 -30.26 -21.30 41.28
C ARG A 104 -29.70 -20.86 42.62
N THR A 105 -30.23 -19.73 43.14
CA THR A 105 -29.92 -19.25 44.49
C THR A 105 -31.19 -18.76 45.15
N GLU A 106 -31.27 -18.92 46.45
CA GLU A 106 -32.35 -18.39 47.29
C GLU A 106 -31.96 -17.06 48.01
N ILE A 107 -30.71 -16.67 47.86
CA ILE A 107 -30.11 -15.47 48.52
C ILE A 107 -29.40 -14.66 47.41
N GLU A 108 -29.52 -13.32 47.43
CA GLU A 108 -28.69 -12.41 46.63
C GLU A 108 -27.24 -12.52 47.09
N GLU A 109 -26.48 -13.45 46.59
CA GLU A 109 -25.06 -13.60 46.81
C GLU A 109 -24.24 -13.06 45.67
N GLU A 110 -23.01 -12.69 46.02
CA GLU A 110 -21.97 -12.11 45.17
C GLU A 110 -21.89 -12.78 43.76
N ALA A 111 -21.88 -11.95 42.74
CA ALA A 111 -21.83 -12.38 41.35
C ALA A 111 -20.66 -13.36 41.08
N VAL A 112 -20.94 -14.47 40.47
CA VAL A 112 -19.90 -15.39 39.99
C VAL A 112 -19.12 -14.70 38.85
N ARG A 113 -17.92 -14.30 39.13
CA ARG A 113 -17.01 -13.71 38.15
C ARG A 113 -16.38 -14.84 37.34
N LEU A 114 -16.91 -15.08 36.15
CA LEU A 114 -16.25 -15.95 35.19
C LEU A 114 -15.20 -15.13 34.45
N GLU A 115 -13.93 -15.41 34.70
CA GLU A 115 -12.87 -14.91 33.82
C GLU A 115 -13.02 -15.66 32.49
N SER A 116 -13.43 -14.96 31.45
CA SER A 116 -13.50 -15.60 30.14
C SER A 116 -12.08 -15.82 29.61
N GLY A 117 -11.61 -17.03 29.59
CA GLY A 117 -10.38 -17.42 28.94
C GLY A 117 -10.46 -17.33 27.40
N GLN A 118 -11.16 -16.32 26.85
CA GLN A 118 -11.38 -16.22 25.41
C GLN A 118 -10.29 -15.36 24.74
N GLY A 119 -9.05 -15.86 24.72
CA GLY A 119 -7.99 -15.34 23.88
C GLY A 119 -8.08 -15.76 22.41
N LEU A 120 -8.87 -16.78 22.10
CA LEU A 120 -9.02 -17.35 20.75
C LEU A 120 -10.37 -16.99 20.14
N ASP A 121 -10.38 -16.60 18.86
CA ASP A 121 -11.60 -16.57 18.07
C ASP A 121 -12.10 -18.02 17.93
N ARG A 122 -13.32 -18.32 18.36
CA ARG A 122 -13.88 -19.69 18.40
C ARG A 122 -14.74 -20.01 17.18
N THR A 123 -14.94 -19.06 16.28
CA THR A 123 -15.99 -19.17 15.26
C THR A 123 -15.50 -19.09 13.83
N THR A 124 -14.32 -18.55 13.56
CA THR A 124 -13.87 -18.34 12.18
C THR A 124 -12.57 -19.07 11.86
N GLY A 125 -12.38 -19.46 10.59
CA GLY A 125 -11.12 -19.96 10.05
C GLY A 125 -10.15 -18.85 9.63
N ARG A 126 -10.45 -17.58 9.92
CA ARG A 126 -9.72 -16.39 9.45
C ARG A 126 -8.38 -16.23 10.13
N LEU A 127 -7.44 -15.64 9.41
CA LEU A 127 -6.17 -15.16 9.96
C LEU A 127 -6.22 -13.63 10.04
N ALA A 128 -6.45 -13.12 11.24
CA ALA A 128 -6.53 -11.69 11.51
C ALA A 128 -5.61 -11.30 12.67
N ALA A 129 -4.87 -10.21 12.50
CA ALA A 129 -4.15 -9.52 13.57
C ALA A 129 -4.99 -8.34 14.05
N VAL A 130 -5.26 -8.28 15.34
CA VAL A 130 -5.98 -7.16 15.97
C VAL A 130 -4.99 -6.37 16.80
N ILE A 131 -4.76 -5.13 16.42
CA ILE A 131 -3.95 -4.16 17.14
C ILE A 131 -4.94 -3.26 17.87
N ASP A 132 -5.21 -3.58 19.13
CA ASP A 132 -6.16 -2.87 19.96
C ASP A 132 -5.52 -1.66 20.68
N ARG A 133 -6.35 -0.84 21.29
CA ARG A 133 -5.93 0.39 21.98
C ARG A 133 -4.94 0.14 23.13
N ASP A 134 -5.07 -0.98 23.83
CA ASP A 134 -4.15 -1.32 24.93
C ASP A 134 -2.75 -1.58 24.39
N LEU A 135 -2.66 -2.31 23.30
CA LEU A 135 -1.39 -2.54 22.59
C LEU A 135 -0.83 -1.21 22.05
N LEU A 136 -1.66 -0.40 21.36
CA LEU A 136 -1.27 0.90 20.80
C LEU A 136 -0.74 1.88 21.85
N THR A 137 -1.27 1.82 23.06
CA THR A 137 -0.87 2.74 24.14
C THR A 137 0.56 2.47 24.60
N HIS A 138 0.96 1.22 24.71
CA HIS A 138 2.23 0.82 25.36
C HIS A 138 3.36 0.46 24.40
N ILE A 139 3.11 0.42 23.09
CA ILE A 139 4.13 -0.01 22.13
C ILE A 139 5.14 1.11 21.81
N PRO A 140 6.47 0.86 21.93
CA PRO A 140 7.49 1.78 21.48
C PRO A 140 7.65 1.69 19.97
N MET A 141 7.14 2.68 19.24
CA MET A 141 7.24 2.72 17.77
C MET A 141 7.01 4.13 17.25
N PRO A 142 7.45 4.45 16.03
CA PRO A 142 7.07 5.68 15.34
C PRO A 142 5.55 5.82 15.26
N ARG A 143 5.07 7.06 15.33
CA ARG A 143 3.64 7.38 15.33
C ARG A 143 3.07 7.51 13.92
N ASP A 144 3.43 6.61 13.06
CA ASP A 144 2.91 6.49 11.71
C ASP A 144 2.11 5.17 11.55
N PHE A 145 1.16 5.20 10.64
CA PHE A 145 0.26 4.06 10.41
C PHE A 145 0.99 2.85 9.83
N SER A 146 2.01 3.08 9.00
CA SER A 146 2.77 1.99 8.38
C SER A 146 3.50 1.16 9.43
N SER A 147 4.05 1.80 10.45
CA SER A 147 4.70 1.12 11.58
C SER A 147 3.76 0.15 12.30
N LEU A 148 2.45 0.49 12.41
CA LEU A 148 1.44 -0.42 12.98
C LEU A 148 1.27 -1.69 12.13
N LEU A 149 1.24 -1.55 10.82
CA LEU A 149 1.13 -2.69 9.92
C LEU A 149 2.35 -3.63 10.02
N GLY A 150 3.49 -3.07 10.42
CA GLY A 150 4.71 -3.83 10.69
C GLY A 150 4.60 -4.81 11.87
N LEU A 151 3.61 -4.68 12.75
CA LEU A 151 3.35 -5.63 13.83
C LEU A 151 2.72 -6.93 13.33
N VAL A 152 2.06 -6.89 12.19
CA VAL A 152 1.30 -8.02 11.66
C VAL A 152 2.25 -9.13 11.19
N PRO A 153 1.99 -10.39 11.55
CA PRO A 153 2.76 -11.50 11.02
C PRO A 153 2.76 -11.52 9.49
N GLY A 154 3.89 -11.88 8.89
CA GLY A 154 4.03 -11.94 7.42
C GLY A 154 4.11 -10.58 6.71
N ALA A 155 4.06 -9.45 7.43
CA ALA A 155 4.27 -8.14 6.85
C ALA A 155 5.73 -7.94 6.39
N VAL A 156 5.92 -7.44 5.18
CA VAL A 156 7.23 -7.08 4.61
C VAL A 156 7.13 -5.68 4.03
N PHE A 157 8.00 -4.79 4.46
CA PHE A 157 8.08 -3.44 3.89
C PHE A 157 8.85 -3.45 2.57
N ASP A 158 8.33 -2.72 1.59
CA ASP A 158 9.07 -2.36 0.40
C ASP A 158 9.81 -1.05 0.65
N ASN A 159 11.11 -1.13 0.81
CA ASN A 159 11.95 0.03 1.08
C ASN A 159 12.16 0.92 -0.17
N ASN A 160 11.78 0.43 -1.34
CA ASN A 160 11.94 1.15 -2.61
C ASN A 160 10.76 2.09 -2.92
N VAL A 161 9.68 2.01 -2.15
CA VAL A 161 8.48 2.82 -2.36
C VAL A 161 8.24 3.75 -1.17
N PRO A 162 8.18 5.07 -1.37
CA PRO A 162 8.12 6.07 -0.29
C PRO A 162 6.82 6.14 0.51
N SER A 163 5.82 5.32 0.22
CA SER A 163 4.49 5.35 0.86
C SER A 163 4.27 4.12 1.75
N VAL A 164 3.05 3.97 2.31
CA VAL A 164 2.62 2.82 3.11
C VAL A 164 2.62 1.54 2.25
N SER A 165 3.81 1.02 1.97
CA SER A 165 4.03 -0.08 1.06
C SER A 165 4.40 -1.34 1.83
N VAL A 166 3.37 -2.08 2.25
CA VAL A 166 3.51 -3.33 3.00
C VAL A 166 2.93 -4.49 2.20
N SER A 167 3.75 -5.51 1.95
CA SER A 167 3.35 -6.80 1.40
C SER A 167 2.94 -7.73 2.53
N PHE A 168 1.88 -8.49 2.34
CA PHE A 168 1.48 -9.58 3.23
C PHE A 168 1.51 -10.91 2.47
N HIS A 169 2.19 -11.89 3.04
CA HIS A 169 2.27 -13.24 2.47
C HIS A 169 2.66 -13.24 0.97
N GLY A 170 3.65 -12.40 0.62
CA GLY A 170 4.18 -12.31 -0.75
C GLY A 170 3.27 -11.66 -1.78
N ALA A 171 2.13 -11.09 -1.36
CA ALA A 171 1.27 -10.30 -2.26
C ALA A 171 1.95 -8.98 -2.65
N PRO A 172 1.68 -8.43 -3.83
CA PRO A 172 2.11 -7.07 -4.18
C PRO A 172 1.61 -6.05 -3.16
N VAL A 173 2.39 -5.03 -2.87
CA VAL A 173 2.01 -3.95 -1.94
C VAL A 173 0.73 -3.22 -2.37
N THR A 174 0.45 -3.19 -3.66
CA THR A 174 -0.74 -2.59 -4.28
C THR A 174 -1.99 -3.47 -4.21
N SER A 175 -1.89 -4.69 -3.69
CA SER A 175 -3.01 -5.63 -3.62
C SER A 175 -3.82 -5.52 -2.33
N ASN A 176 -3.43 -4.64 -1.41
CA ASN A 176 -4.15 -4.41 -0.16
C ASN A 176 -5.40 -3.54 -0.35
N ALA A 177 -6.38 -3.74 0.52
CA ALA A 177 -7.51 -2.82 0.66
C ALA A 177 -7.44 -2.10 2.01
N PHE A 178 -7.64 -0.78 1.99
CA PHE A 178 -7.67 0.07 3.17
C PHE A 178 -9.07 0.60 3.39
N VAL A 179 -9.62 0.34 4.56
CA VAL A 179 -10.98 0.72 4.94
C VAL A 179 -10.96 1.48 6.25
N GLU A 180 -11.71 2.56 6.34
CA GLU A 180 -11.93 3.33 7.56
C GLU A 180 -13.41 3.36 7.90
N ASP A 181 -13.80 2.75 9.04
CA ASP A 181 -15.20 2.67 9.48
C ASP A 181 -16.18 2.36 8.34
N ASP A 182 -16.01 1.26 7.59
CA ASP A 182 -16.80 0.79 6.44
C ASP A 182 -16.61 1.55 5.10
N VAL A 183 -15.78 2.58 5.04
CA VAL A 183 -15.51 3.31 3.80
C VAL A 183 -14.18 2.88 3.22
N ASN A 184 -14.17 2.40 1.98
CA ASN A 184 -12.94 2.10 1.24
C ASN A 184 -12.21 3.41 0.91
N VAL A 185 -11.01 3.56 1.46
CA VAL A 185 -10.13 4.72 1.26
C VAL A 185 -8.88 4.36 0.45
N THR A 186 -8.91 3.24 -0.25
CA THR A 186 -7.83 2.83 -1.16
C THR A 186 -7.83 3.71 -2.41
N ASP A 187 -6.70 4.30 -2.75
CA ASP A 187 -6.55 5.07 -4.00
C ASP A 187 -6.82 4.18 -5.21
N GLN A 188 -7.68 4.63 -6.10
CA GLN A 188 -8.14 3.86 -7.25
C GLN A 188 -7.07 3.71 -8.35
N VAL A 189 -5.99 4.52 -8.29
CA VAL A 189 -4.87 4.49 -9.24
C VAL A 189 -3.67 3.77 -8.62
N ASN A 190 -3.19 4.26 -7.48
CA ASN A 190 -1.94 3.83 -6.86
C ASN A 190 -2.12 2.67 -5.87
N ARG A 191 -3.36 2.38 -5.47
CA ARG A 191 -3.72 1.31 -4.51
C ARG A 191 -3.10 1.50 -3.11
N THR A 192 -2.79 2.72 -2.74
CA THR A 192 -2.33 3.12 -1.39
C THR A 192 -3.48 3.76 -0.60
N PRO A 193 -3.38 3.91 0.73
CA PRO A 193 -4.40 4.64 1.47
C PRO A 193 -4.39 6.14 1.07
N MET A 194 -5.56 6.69 0.76
CA MET A 194 -5.70 8.12 0.40
C MET A 194 -5.40 9.06 1.57
N PRO A 195 -5.94 8.86 2.79
CA PRO A 195 -5.63 9.74 3.92
C PRO A 195 -4.35 9.32 4.64
N ARG A 196 -3.73 10.26 5.34
CA ARG A 196 -2.82 9.92 6.44
C ARG A 196 -3.65 9.53 7.67
N ILE A 197 -3.59 8.25 8.03
CA ILE A 197 -4.35 7.71 9.15
C ILE A 197 -3.71 8.16 10.47
N ASP A 198 -4.48 8.87 11.29
CA ASP A 198 -4.06 9.34 12.60
C ASP A 198 -4.21 8.24 13.66
N VAL A 199 -3.10 7.86 14.29
CA VAL A 199 -3.04 6.79 15.31
C VAL A 199 -3.87 7.12 16.57
N ASP A 200 -4.05 8.40 16.94
CA ASP A 200 -4.86 8.79 18.10
C ASP A 200 -6.38 8.62 17.89
N LEU A 201 -6.82 8.61 16.64
CA LEU A 201 -8.21 8.32 16.25
C LEU A 201 -8.56 6.84 16.36
N VAL A 202 -7.55 6.00 16.27
CA VAL A 202 -7.72 4.57 16.15
C VAL A 202 -8.16 3.97 17.49
N ASP A 203 -9.26 3.25 17.49
CA ASP A 203 -9.63 2.36 18.59
C ASP A 203 -8.96 1.00 18.40
N GLN A 204 -8.98 0.49 17.14
CA GLN A 204 -8.25 -0.70 16.75
C GLN A 204 -7.96 -0.72 15.24
N VAL A 205 -6.88 -1.39 14.86
CA VAL A 205 -6.60 -1.79 13.48
C VAL A 205 -6.75 -3.30 13.37
N VAL A 206 -7.56 -3.74 12.43
CA VAL A 206 -7.72 -5.15 12.13
C VAL A 206 -7.15 -5.42 10.75
N VAL A 207 -6.19 -6.33 10.69
CA VAL A 207 -5.54 -6.74 9.45
C VAL A 207 -5.85 -8.20 9.20
N GLU A 208 -6.76 -8.45 8.28
CA GLU A 208 -7.11 -9.78 7.83
C GLU A 208 -6.18 -10.15 6.66
N THR A 209 -5.32 -11.13 6.87
CA THR A 209 -4.27 -11.48 5.92
C THR A 209 -4.53 -12.76 5.13
N ALA A 210 -5.44 -13.62 5.60
CA ALA A 210 -5.88 -14.83 4.91
C ALA A 210 -7.23 -15.33 5.43
N GLY A 211 -7.91 -16.17 4.63
CA GLY A 211 -9.24 -16.69 4.96
C GLY A 211 -10.30 -15.60 4.98
N LEU A 212 -10.24 -14.65 4.07
CA LEU A 212 -11.15 -13.50 4.01
C LEU A 212 -12.60 -13.95 3.80
N PRO A 213 -13.59 -13.40 4.53
CA PRO A 213 -15.01 -13.70 4.31
C PRO A 213 -15.54 -13.04 3.02
N VAL A 214 -16.69 -13.48 2.55
CA VAL A 214 -17.26 -13.05 1.26
C VAL A 214 -17.70 -11.60 1.22
N ASP A 215 -18.01 -11.01 2.36
CA ASP A 215 -18.35 -9.61 2.51
C ASP A 215 -17.16 -8.64 2.29
N ARG A 216 -15.93 -9.19 2.18
CA ARG A 216 -14.75 -8.43 1.73
C ARG A 216 -14.68 -8.46 0.22
N GLY A 217 -14.51 -7.28 -0.37
CA GLY A 217 -14.42 -7.08 -1.81
C GLY A 217 -13.26 -7.82 -2.49
N PRO A 218 -13.08 -7.62 -3.79
CA PRO A 218 -12.00 -8.24 -4.53
C PRO A 218 -10.67 -7.61 -4.12
N GLN A 219 -9.81 -8.37 -3.45
CA GLN A 219 -8.41 -8.01 -3.17
C GLN A 219 -7.57 -9.27 -3.02
N GLN A 220 -6.33 -9.17 -3.40
CA GLN A 220 -5.37 -10.27 -3.32
C GLN A 220 -4.41 -10.16 -2.13
N GLY A 221 -4.29 -8.99 -1.53
CA GLY A 221 -3.49 -8.71 -0.34
C GLY A 221 -4.30 -8.78 0.95
N ALA A 222 -3.88 -8.03 1.95
CA ALA A 222 -4.59 -7.91 3.20
C ALA A 222 -5.80 -6.96 3.10
N PHE A 223 -6.81 -7.23 3.91
CA PHE A 223 -7.89 -6.30 4.20
C PHE A 223 -7.57 -5.58 5.51
N ILE A 224 -7.29 -4.29 5.42
CA ILE A 224 -6.82 -3.46 6.52
C ILE A 224 -7.95 -2.54 6.94
N ASN A 225 -8.52 -2.81 8.10
CA ASN A 225 -9.65 -2.07 8.62
C ASN A 225 -9.25 -1.22 9.82
N VAL A 226 -9.43 0.07 9.72
CA VAL A 226 -9.20 1.05 10.78
C VAL A 226 -10.52 1.41 11.41
N ILE A 227 -10.73 0.98 12.65
CA ILE A 227 -11.92 1.29 13.43
C ILE A 227 -11.59 2.50 14.30
N ARG A 228 -12.35 3.56 14.12
CA ARG A 228 -12.17 4.82 14.82
C ARG A 228 -12.96 4.88 16.11
N ARG A 229 -12.48 5.67 17.04
CA ARG A 229 -13.15 5.91 18.33
C ARG A 229 -14.55 6.51 18.14
N SER A 230 -15.42 6.21 19.09
CA SER A 230 -16.78 6.73 19.18
C SER A 230 -17.02 7.32 20.57
N GLY A 231 -18.00 8.19 20.73
CA GLY A 231 -18.42 8.70 22.04
C GLY A 231 -19.08 7.61 22.90
N ALA A 232 -19.25 7.89 24.19
CA ALA A 232 -19.90 7.02 25.15
C ALA A 232 -20.79 7.85 26.09
N ASN A 233 -21.43 7.21 27.09
CA ASN A 233 -22.23 7.93 28.08
C ASN A 233 -21.39 8.76 29.09
N ASP A 234 -20.09 8.49 29.14
CA ASP A 234 -19.15 9.29 29.93
C ASP A 234 -18.37 10.23 29.02
N PHE A 235 -18.09 11.43 29.50
CA PHE A 235 -17.15 12.32 28.84
C PHE A 235 -15.73 11.79 28.99
N ASP A 236 -15.06 11.54 27.88
CA ASP A 236 -13.66 11.11 27.78
C ASP A 236 -12.92 11.99 26.76
N GLY A 237 -11.78 12.49 27.16
CA GLY A 237 -10.96 13.32 26.32
C GLY A 237 -9.47 13.14 26.58
N SER A 238 -8.66 13.62 25.64
CA SER A 238 -7.21 13.66 25.84
C SER A 238 -6.56 14.82 25.11
N LEU A 239 -5.51 15.37 25.73
CA LEU A 239 -4.55 16.25 25.08
C LEU A 239 -3.20 15.56 25.10
N ALA A 240 -2.60 15.38 23.94
CA ALA A 240 -1.34 14.69 23.78
C ALA A 240 -0.31 15.59 23.08
N PHE A 241 0.91 15.54 23.57
CA PHE A 241 2.08 16.24 23.07
C PHE A 241 3.19 15.23 22.87
N TYR A 242 3.76 15.20 21.66
CA TYR A 242 4.87 14.35 21.31
C TYR A 242 5.97 15.20 20.65
N TYR A 243 7.19 14.95 21.05
CA TYR A 243 8.33 15.73 20.56
C TYR A 243 9.58 14.88 20.39
N THR A 244 10.24 15.05 19.27
CA THR A 244 11.64 14.68 19.07
C THR A 244 12.37 15.83 18.39
N GLY A 245 13.68 15.96 18.64
CA GLY A 245 14.48 17.05 18.11
C GLY A 245 15.81 16.57 17.53
N ALA A 246 16.53 17.45 16.81
CA ALA A 246 17.80 17.13 16.16
C ALA A 246 18.85 16.56 17.11
N GLY A 247 18.90 17.08 18.35
CA GLY A 247 19.82 16.55 19.38
C GLY A 247 19.41 15.21 19.96
N LEU A 248 18.18 14.74 19.69
CA LEU A 248 17.59 13.49 20.15
C LEU A 248 17.58 12.41 19.07
N SER A 249 17.92 12.75 17.86
CA SER A 249 18.04 11.82 16.71
C SER A 249 19.45 11.86 16.17
N LYS A 250 20.06 10.68 16.00
CA LYS A 250 21.42 10.55 15.51
C LYS A 250 21.51 9.46 14.44
N SER A 251 22.06 9.81 13.28
CA SER A 251 22.50 8.79 12.33
C SER A 251 23.64 7.98 12.94
N LEU A 252 23.58 6.67 12.76
CA LEU A 252 24.61 5.73 13.23
C LEU A 252 25.72 5.54 12.19
N TRP A 253 25.51 6.02 10.99
CA TRP A 253 26.47 5.99 9.91
C TRP A 253 27.41 7.20 10.00
N SER A 254 28.72 6.95 9.98
CA SER A 254 29.70 8.01 9.92
C SER A 254 29.77 8.62 8.51
N PRO A 255 30.22 9.88 8.36
CA PRO A 255 30.42 10.48 7.04
C PRO A 255 31.34 9.66 6.14
N GLN A 256 32.31 8.96 6.72
CA GLN A 256 33.24 8.09 5.97
C GLN A 256 32.54 6.84 5.43
N GLU A 257 31.61 6.25 6.20
CA GLU A 257 30.82 5.09 5.77
C GLU A 257 29.79 5.47 4.71
N ILE A 258 29.20 6.67 4.81
CA ILE A 258 28.25 7.18 3.82
C ILE A 258 28.97 7.51 2.50
N GLY A 259 30.21 7.95 2.56
CA GLY A 259 30.91 8.53 1.41
C GLY A 259 30.45 9.95 1.09
N SER A 260 31.31 10.76 0.49
CA SER A 260 31.07 12.19 0.28
C SER A 260 29.94 12.52 -0.70
N ASN A 261 29.45 11.56 -1.48
CA ASN A 261 28.41 11.75 -2.49
C ASN A 261 27.31 10.68 -2.48
N ASN A 262 27.17 9.93 -1.38
CA ASN A 262 26.17 8.85 -1.33
C ASN A 262 24.77 9.42 -1.08
N PRO A 263 23.82 9.33 -2.04
CA PRO A 263 22.44 9.81 -1.90
C PRO A 263 21.64 9.01 -0.87
N ALA A 264 22.16 7.88 -0.41
CA ALA A 264 21.52 6.97 0.54
C ALA A 264 21.66 7.39 2.00
N ALA A 265 22.25 8.55 2.29
CA ALA A 265 22.39 9.04 3.66
C ALA A 265 21.06 9.05 4.40
N PRO A 266 20.98 8.48 5.62
CA PRO A 266 19.73 8.47 6.38
C PRO A 266 19.28 9.91 6.65
N ARG A 267 18.02 10.19 6.33
CA ARG A 267 17.42 11.46 6.73
C ARG A 267 17.28 11.48 8.24
N VAL A 268 17.71 12.58 8.83
CA VAL A 268 17.52 12.84 10.26
C VAL A 268 16.51 13.97 10.39
N ASP A 269 15.34 13.66 10.98
CA ASP A 269 14.37 14.69 11.33
C ASP A 269 15.02 15.67 12.31
N ARG A 270 15.05 16.95 11.97
CA ARG A 270 15.59 17.99 12.85
C ARG A 270 14.67 18.24 14.05
N SER A 271 13.38 18.18 13.83
CA SER A 271 12.38 18.19 14.90
C SER A 271 11.06 17.66 14.37
N ASN A 272 10.32 17.00 15.25
CA ASN A 272 8.96 16.59 14.99
C ASN A 272 8.11 16.94 16.22
N LEU A 273 7.12 17.80 16.00
CA LEU A 273 6.11 18.18 16.98
C LEU A 273 4.77 17.59 16.53
N ASP A 274 4.08 16.90 17.44
CA ASP A 274 2.77 16.31 17.17
C ASP A 274 1.85 16.64 18.35
N LEU A 275 0.77 17.34 18.05
CA LEU A 275 -0.25 17.75 19.01
C LEU A 275 -1.58 17.08 18.63
N ALA A 276 -2.19 16.36 19.55
CA ALA A 276 -3.47 15.72 19.32
C ALA A 276 -4.45 16.03 20.47
N PHE A 277 -5.65 16.44 20.10
CA PHE A 277 -6.76 16.65 21.01
C PHE A 277 -7.91 15.70 20.65
N THR A 278 -8.47 15.02 21.63
CA THR A 278 -9.68 14.21 21.46
C THR A 278 -10.71 14.54 22.52
N ALA A 279 -11.98 14.53 22.15
CA ALA A 279 -13.09 14.67 23.09
C ALA A 279 -14.29 13.87 22.60
N GLY A 280 -14.96 13.17 23.50
CA GLY A 280 -16.18 12.42 23.22
C GLY A 280 -17.07 12.35 24.44
N GLY A 281 -18.36 12.10 24.22
CA GLY A 281 -19.34 11.99 25.30
C GLY A 281 -20.77 11.96 24.81
N PRO A 282 -21.75 11.97 25.74
CA PRO A 282 -23.15 11.98 25.38
C PRO A 282 -23.63 13.36 24.91
N LEU A 283 -24.37 13.42 23.83
CA LEU A 283 -25.27 14.52 23.47
C LEU A 283 -26.55 14.41 24.29
N ALA A 284 -27.02 13.18 24.45
CA ALA A 284 -28.08 12.79 25.36
C ALA A 284 -27.78 11.34 25.80
N VAL A 285 -27.83 11.09 27.11
CA VAL A 285 -27.52 9.77 27.69
C VAL A 285 -28.40 8.70 27.05
N ASP A 286 -27.79 7.61 26.59
CA ASP A 286 -28.43 6.46 25.93
C ASP A 286 -29.12 6.75 24.58
N LEU A 287 -29.12 8.00 24.11
CA LEU A 287 -29.80 8.40 22.87
C LEU A 287 -28.85 8.97 21.79
N GLY A 288 -27.77 9.63 22.20
CA GLY A 288 -26.88 10.24 21.22
C GLY A 288 -25.52 10.55 21.80
N TRP A 289 -24.50 10.39 20.99
CA TRP A 289 -23.11 10.53 21.37
C TRP A 289 -22.32 11.24 20.28
N PHE A 290 -21.26 11.91 20.68
CA PHE A 290 -20.30 12.51 19.75
C PHE A 290 -18.87 12.07 20.08
N PHE A 291 -18.03 12.13 19.08
CA PHE A 291 -16.56 12.04 19.22
C PHE A 291 -15.92 12.99 18.22
N SER A 292 -14.89 13.70 18.67
CA SER A 292 -14.11 14.63 17.85
C SER A 292 -12.62 14.44 18.10
N ASN A 293 -11.84 14.66 17.05
CA ASN A 293 -10.38 14.73 17.11
C ASN A 293 -9.89 15.91 16.29
N VAL A 294 -8.81 16.51 16.76
CA VAL A 294 -8.00 17.49 16.02
C VAL A 294 -6.54 17.16 16.25
N ARG A 295 -5.77 17.04 15.18
CA ARG A 295 -4.32 16.81 15.23
C ARG A 295 -3.59 17.82 14.37
N PHE A 296 -2.47 18.27 14.87
CA PHE A 296 -1.50 19.09 14.15
C PHE A 296 -0.12 18.48 14.28
N THR A 297 0.56 18.28 13.15
CA THR A 297 1.96 17.84 13.12
C THR A 297 2.82 18.86 12.41
N SER A 298 4.05 18.98 12.88
CA SER A 298 5.06 19.84 12.26
C SER A 298 6.41 19.16 12.31
N ARG A 299 6.95 18.86 11.13
CA ARG A 299 8.22 18.15 10.96
C ARG A 299 9.22 19.02 10.23
N SER A 300 10.37 19.26 10.82
CA SER A 300 11.50 19.91 10.15
C SER A 300 12.47 18.87 9.62
N GLN A 301 12.86 18.98 8.38
CA GLN A 301 13.76 18.07 7.69
C GLN A 301 14.92 18.85 7.04
N SER A 302 15.96 18.12 6.66
CA SER A 302 17.10 18.66 5.89
C SER A 302 17.52 17.69 4.80
N THR A 303 18.03 18.24 3.69
CA THR A 303 18.63 17.41 2.64
C THR A 303 19.89 16.72 3.15
N PRO A 304 20.14 15.49 2.72
CA PRO A 304 21.34 14.75 3.09
C PRO A 304 22.58 15.06 2.21
N PHE A 305 22.44 15.82 1.12
CA PHE A 305 23.53 16.04 0.16
C PHE A 305 24.49 17.15 0.59
N GLU A 306 25.72 17.05 0.10
CA GLU A 306 26.73 18.11 0.25
C GLU A 306 26.56 19.21 -0.79
N SER A 307 27.13 20.39 -0.51
CA SER A 307 27.14 21.51 -1.46
C SER A 307 27.89 21.13 -2.73
N TRP A 308 27.37 21.49 -3.89
CA TRP A 308 28.01 21.22 -5.18
C TRP A 308 27.76 22.36 -6.19
N ARG A 309 28.50 22.35 -7.28
CA ARG A 309 28.26 23.24 -8.41
C ARG A 309 27.81 22.45 -9.61
N ASP A 310 26.84 22.99 -10.32
CA ASP A 310 26.40 22.41 -11.59
C ASP A 310 27.38 22.77 -12.74
N PRO A 311 27.25 22.17 -13.91
CA PRO A 311 28.13 22.50 -15.05
C PRO A 311 28.10 23.96 -15.50
N THR A 312 27.02 24.68 -15.15
CA THR A 312 26.90 26.13 -15.41
C THR A 312 27.51 27.00 -14.31
N ASN A 313 28.24 26.37 -13.36
CA ASN A 313 28.92 26.99 -12.22
C ASN A 313 27.97 27.59 -11.15
N VAL A 314 26.67 27.24 -11.15
CA VAL A 314 25.76 27.64 -10.09
C VAL A 314 25.98 26.78 -8.86
N PHE A 315 26.04 27.41 -7.68
CA PHE A 315 26.30 26.73 -6.42
C PHE A 315 24.99 26.28 -5.77
N HIS A 316 24.88 24.99 -5.49
CA HIS A 316 23.78 24.38 -4.80
C HIS A 316 24.21 23.95 -3.39
N SER A 317 23.41 24.30 -2.39
CA SER A 317 23.68 23.98 -0.98
C SER A 317 22.55 23.19 -0.35
N PRO A 318 22.83 22.41 0.69
CA PRO A 318 21.79 21.79 1.50
C PRO A 318 20.77 22.81 1.99
N TYR A 319 19.52 22.41 2.07
CA TYR A 319 18.43 23.26 2.55
C TYR A 319 17.56 22.52 3.56
N ASN A 320 16.82 23.29 4.34
CA ASN A 320 15.86 22.79 5.31
C ASN A 320 14.46 23.17 4.87
N TRP A 321 13.50 22.33 5.22
CA TRP A 321 12.09 22.62 5.02
C TRP A 321 11.26 22.16 6.21
N LYS A 322 9.99 22.53 6.22
CA LYS A 322 9.08 22.21 7.30
C LYS A 322 7.75 21.73 6.72
N ASP A 323 7.45 20.45 6.97
CA ASP A 323 6.15 19.89 6.66
C ASP A 323 5.17 20.21 7.79
N THR A 324 3.93 20.44 7.44
CA THR A 324 2.84 20.61 8.41
C THR A 324 1.60 19.88 7.94
N ASP A 325 0.98 19.15 8.86
CA ASP A 325 -0.25 18.44 8.59
C ASP A 325 -1.32 18.84 9.63
N PHE A 326 -2.51 19.00 9.15
CA PHE A 326 -3.70 19.18 9.97
C PHE A 326 -4.71 18.10 9.65
N ALA A 327 -5.27 17.47 10.68
CA ALA A 327 -6.35 16.49 10.53
C ALA A 327 -7.43 16.74 11.59
N GLY A 328 -8.68 16.55 11.19
CA GLY A 328 -9.83 16.65 12.08
C GLY A 328 -10.92 15.65 11.72
N MET A 329 -11.56 15.09 12.74
CA MET A 329 -12.68 14.18 12.58
C MET A 329 -13.80 14.53 13.55
N PHE A 330 -15.03 14.40 13.08
CA PHE A 330 -16.23 14.52 13.88
C PHE A 330 -17.20 13.39 13.56
N LYS A 331 -17.63 12.67 14.61
CA LYS A 331 -18.53 11.52 14.51
C LYS A 331 -19.69 11.72 15.47
N VAL A 332 -20.91 11.49 14.97
CA VAL A 332 -22.13 11.50 15.78
C VAL A 332 -22.84 10.17 15.59
N SER A 333 -23.31 9.61 16.69
CA SER A 333 -24.16 8.41 16.70
C SER A 333 -25.43 8.74 17.45
N VAL A 334 -26.58 8.33 16.89
CA VAL A 334 -27.89 8.57 17.48
C VAL A 334 -28.74 7.32 17.47
N LYS A 335 -29.50 7.09 18.53
CA LYS A 335 -30.43 5.97 18.68
C LYS A 335 -31.87 6.50 18.80
N PRO A 336 -32.48 6.95 17.68
CA PRO A 336 -33.78 7.59 17.71
C PRO A 336 -34.90 6.63 18.09
N MET A 337 -34.70 5.32 17.91
CA MET A 337 -35.59 4.23 18.31
C MET A 337 -34.76 3.10 18.93
N ARG A 338 -35.38 2.24 19.73
CA ARG A 338 -34.67 1.12 20.40
C ARG A 338 -33.97 0.18 19.44
N ASN A 339 -34.50 0.07 18.22
CA ASN A 339 -34.01 -0.85 17.18
C ASN A 339 -33.31 -0.15 16.01
N LEU A 340 -33.03 1.14 16.09
CA LEU A 340 -32.34 1.90 15.04
C LEU A 340 -31.18 2.68 15.62
N LEU A 341 -29.96 2.46 15.10
CA LEU A 341 -28.76 3.23 15.39
C LEU A 341 -28.31 3.92 14.08
N GLY A 342 -28.29 5.25 14.10
CA GLY A 342 -27.78 6.08 13.02
C GLY A 342 -26.37 6.60 13.33
N ARG A 343 -25.52 6.72 12.33
CA ARG A 343 -24.16 7.24 12.43
C ARG A 343 -23.88 8.24 11.34
N VAL A 344 -23.22 9.34 11.67
CA VAL A 344 -22.72 10.33 10.72
C VAL A 344 -21.27 10.63 11.09
N GLU A 345 -20.42 10.69 10.09
CA GLU A 345 -18.99 10.95 10.29
C GLU A 345 -18.46 11.87 9.18
N VAL A 346 -17.58 12.78 9.57
CA VAL A 346 -16.84 13.66 8.65
C VAL A 346 -15.37 13.63 9.06
N ASN A 347 -14.49 13.42 8.10
CA ASN A 347 -13.05 13.49 8.27
C ASN A 347 -12.44 14.46 7.24
N LEU A 348 -11.54 15.30 7.73
CA LEU A 348 -10.83 16.31 6.94
C LEU A 348 -9.35 16.22 7.24
N SER A 349 -8.51 16.27 6.21
CA SER A 349 -7.08 16.53 6.42
C SER A 349 -6.53 17.46 5.35
N ASN A 350 -5.50 18.21 5.75
CA ASN A 350 -4.71 19.08 4.87
C ASN A 350 -3.24 18.85 5.15
N ILE A 351 -2.48 18.61 4.08
CA ILE A 351 -1.06 18.36 4.12
C ILE A 351 -0.34 19.47 3.38
N HIS A 352 0.72 19.98 3.95
CA HIS A 352 1.62 20.95 3.35
C HIS A 352 3.05 20.44 3.46
N GLU A 353 3.62 20.01 2.31
CA GLU A 353 5.00 19.57 2.16
C GLU A 353 5.67 20.44 1.08
N PRO A 354 6.35 21.52 1.43
CA PRO A 354 6.94 22.45 0.47
C PRO A 354 8.09 21.83 -0.35
N VAL A 355 8.53 20.65 0.04
CA VAL A 355 9.52 19.84 -0.69
C VAL A 355 8.97 18.41 -0.81
N TYR A 356 8.16 18.19 -1.84
CA TYR A 356 7.53 16.89 -2.06
C TYR A 356 8.48 15.96 -2.81
N GLN A 357 8.57 14.72 -2.31
CA GLN A 357 9.47 13.68 -2.81
C GLN A 357 10.87 14.25 -3.10
N PRO A 358 11.53 14.80 -2.11
CA PRO A 358 12.94 15.09 -2.26
C PRO A 358 13.59 13.73 -2.46
N ASP A 359 13.86 13.40 -3.73
CA ASP A 359 14.36 12.10 -4.10
C ASP A 359 15.72 11.88 -3.45
N VAL A 360 15.83 10.86 -2.62
CA VAL A 360 17.07 10.59 -1.87
C VAL A 360 18.18 10.13 -2.83
N ALA A 361 17.77 9.50 -3.95
CA ALA A 361 18.68 9.04 -4.99
C ALA A 361 19.24 10.17 -5.85
N TRP A 362 18.63 11.36 -5.81
CA TRP A 362 19.00 12.47 -6.68
C TRP A 362 19.30 13.71 -5.86
N ASN A 363 20.51 14.22 -5.99
CA ASN A 363 20.87 15.50 -5.39
C ASN A 363 20.13 16.62 -6.11
N ARG A 364 18.96 16.97 -5.58
CA ARG A 364 18.09 18.03 -6.13
C ARG A 364 18.18 19.30 -5.31
N PRO A 365 18.52 20.45 -5.89
CA PRO A 365 18.33 21.73 -5.24
C PRO A 365 16.83 22.06 -5.12
N LEU A 366 16.51 23.00 -4.24
CA LEU A 366 15.13 23.36 -3.91
C LEU A 366 14.30 23.72 -5.14
N GLU A 367 14.87 24.46 -6.08
CA GLU A 367 14.20 24.89 -7.33
C GLU A 367 13.81 23.72 -8.24
N SER A 368 14.45 22.55 -8.10
CA SER A 368 14.14 21.35 -8.89
C SER A 368 13.12 20.44 -8.22
N THR A 369 12.59 20.82 -7.07
CA THR A 369 11.57 20.07 -6.34
C THR A 369 10.15 20.50 -6.72
N ARG A 370 9.17 19.77 -6.25
CA ARG A 370 7.75 20.12 -6.31
C ARG A 370 7.24 20.52 -4.93
N ASP A 371 6.18 21.29 -4.91
CA ASP A 371 5.51 21.72 -3.68
C ASP A 371 4.15 20.99 -3.55
N LEU A 372 3.96 20.23 -2.49
CA LEU A 372 2.69 19.62 -2.14
C LEU A 372 1.95 20.52 -1.14
N THR A 373 1.61 21.72 -1.55
CA THR A 373 0.86 22.65 -0.72
C THR A 373 -0.63 22.48 -0.96
N GLY A 374 -1.36 22.11 0.12
CA GLY A 374 -2.82 22.01 0.06
C GLY A 374 -3.34 20.69 -0.49
N GLN A 375 -2.62 19.59 -0.30
CA GLN A 375 -3.26 18.28 -0.43
C GLN A 375 -4.39 18.20 0.59
N THR A 376 -5.61 18.05 0.09
CA THR A 376 -6.81 17.93 0.94
C THR A 376 -7.42 16.55 0.79
N PHE A 377 -7.89 16.03 1.90
CA PHE A 377 -8.72 14.82 1.92
C PHE A 377 -10.00 15.11 2.69
N PHE A 378 -11.12 14.68 2.13
CA PHE A 378 -12.44 14.77 2.72
C PHE A 378 -13.13 13.42 2.65
N LEU A 379 -13.70 12.98 3.78
CA LEU A 379 -14.56 11.81 3.85
C LEU A 379 -15.83 12.19 4.60
N ALA A 380 -16.98 11.88 4.03
CA ALA A 380 -18.27 11.95 4.72
C ALA A 380 -18.95 10.58 4.65
N LYS A 381 -19.52 10.14 5.76
CA LYS A 381 -20.23 8.87 5.89
C LYS A 381 -21.54 9.05 6.61
N VAL A 382 -22.54 8.31 6.16
CA VAL A 382 -23.78 8.06 6.88
C VAL A 382 -24.00 6.56 6.95
N GLY A 383 -24.47 6.05 8.09
CA GLY A 383 -24.78 4.64 8.28
C GLY A 383 -25.96 4.44 9.20
N ALA A 384 -26.66 3.34 9.02
CA ALA A 384 -27.79 2.94 9.87
C ALA A 384 -27.79 1.44 10.08
N LEU A 385 -27.95 1.03 11.34
CA LEU A 385 -28.23 -0.33 11.72
C LEU A 385 -29.68 -0.41 12.18
N TYR A 386 -30.43 -1.30 11.58
CA TYR A 386 -31.81 -1.59 11.95
C TYR A 386 -31.97 -3.05 12.39
N THR A 387 -32.46 -3.27 13.60
CA THR A 387 -32.84 -4.57 14.12
C THR A 387 -34.31 -4.83 13.79
N MET A 388 -34.59 -5.71 12.84
CA MET A 388 -35.98 -6.01 12.40
C MET A 388 -36.66 -6.86 13.45
N ASP A 389 -36.01 -7.90 13.91
CA ASP A 389 -36.48 -8.85 14.93
C ASP A 389 -35.31 -9.41 15.74
N GLN A 390 -35.53 -10.40 16.59
CA GLN A 390 -34.50 -10.99 17.45
C GLN A 390 -33.38 -11.71 16.69
N GLY A 391 -33.58 -12.05 15.42
CA GLY A 391 -32.63 -12.79 14.59
C GLY A 391 -32.18 -12.05 13.34
N THR A 392 -32.88 -10.96 12.94
CA THR A 392 -32.65 -10.32 11.64
C THR A 392 -32.17 -8.87 11.80
N PHE A 393 -31.07 -8.56 11.15
CA PHE A 393 -30.41 -7.25 11.23
C PHE A 393 -30.08 -6.74 9.84
N VAL A 394 -30.24 -5.45 9.61
CA VAL A 394 -29.89 -4.78 8.38
C VAL A 394 -28.92 -3.65 8.71
N ASP A 395 -27.71 -3.74 8.18
CA ASP A 395 -26.71 -2.66 8.23
C ASP A 395 -26.61 -2.03 6.84
N ALA A 396 -26.74 -0.72 6.76
CA ALA A 396 -26.64 0.03 5.53
C ALA A 396 -25.76 1.25 5.74
N SER A 397 -24.85 1.51 4.82
CA SER A 397 -24.05 2.74 4.87
C SER A 397 -23.78 3.32 3.48
N ALA A 398 -23.50 4.62 3.45
CA ALA A 398 -23.02 5.32 2.27
C ALA A 398 -21.87 6.25 2.65
N GLY A 399 -20.87 6.33 1.78
CA GLY A 399 -19.68 7.16 1.96
C GLY A 399 -19.31 7.93 0.70
N TYR A 400 -18.76 9.11 0.89
CA TYR A 400 -18.19 9.93 -0.16
C TYR A 400 -16.77 10.32 0.21
N VAL A 401 -15.83 10.11 -0.70
CA VAL A 401 -14.43 10.51 -0.55
C VAL A 401 -14.05 11.51 -1.64
N HIS A 402 -13.25 12.49 -1.26
CA HIS A 402 -12.66 13.46 -2.17
C HIS A 402 -11.25 13.79 -1.74
N GLN A 403 -10.32 13.72 -2.68
CA GLN A 403 -8.93 14.12 -2.47
C GLN A 403 -8.48 15.01 -3.62
N THR A 404 -7.73 16.06 -3.31
CA THR A 404 -6.96 16.85 -4.27
C THR A 404 -5.51 16.85 -3.86
N GLN A 405 -4.62 16.69 -4.84
CA GLN A 405 -3.18 16.67 -4.64
C GLN A 405 -2.54 17.57 -5.69
N PRO A 406 -2.40 18.87 -5.41
CA PRO A 406 -1.64 19.77 -6.26
C PRO A 406 -0.15 19.53 -6.06
N LEU A 407 0.60 19.45 -7.13
CA LEU A 407 2.05 19.26 -7.17
C LEU A 407 2.69 20.27 -8.13
N PRO A 408 2.59 21.57 -7.86
CA PRO A 408 3.25 22.57 -8.67
C PRO A 408 4.77 22.46 -8.55
N LEU A 409 5.48 22.91 -9.58
CA LEU A 409 6.92 23.11 -9.51
C LEU A 409 7.25 24.19 -8.48
N ASN A 410 8.39 24.05 -7.82
CA ASN A 410 8.88 25.08 -6.91
C ASN A 410 9.09 26.39 -7.70
N PRO A 411 8.63 27.54 -7.20
CA PRO A 411 8.68 28.81 -7.94
C PRO A 411 10.07 29.19 -8.44
N GLY A 412 11.15 28.83 -7.73
CA GLY A 412 12.52 29.11 -8.14
C GLY A 412 12.98 28.42 -9.42
N GLY A 413 12.31 27.30 -9.79
CA GLY A 413 12.65 26.52 -10.97
C GLY A 413 11.60 26.55 -12.08
N ALA A 414 10.38 27.04 -11.80
CA ALA A 414 9.22 26.91 -12.69
C ALA A 414 9.41 27.46 -14.12
N SER A 415 10.33 28.40 -14.32
CA SER A 415 10.64 29.02 -15.61
C SER A 415 12.02 28.63 -16.16
N LYS A 416 12.65 27.59 -15.62
CA LYS A 416 13.97 27.11 -16.04
C LYS A 416 13.87 25.76 -16.77
N PRO A 417 14.82 25.45 -17.67
CA PRO A 417 14.99 24.11 -18.18
C PRO A 417 15.25 23.10 -17.05
N SER A 418 14.91 21.85 -17.27
CA SER A 418 15.28 20.74 -16.39
C SER A 418 16.57 20.11 -16.86
N TYR A 419 17.51 19.94 -15.98
CA TYR A 419 18.80 19.31 -16.24
C TYR A 419 18.94 18.03 -15.42
N PHE A 420 19.49 16.99 -16.03
CA PHE A 420 19.71 15.71 -15.39
C PHE A 420 21.07 15.13 -15.80
N ASP A 421 21.93 14.92 -14.83
CA ASP A 421 23.21 14.23 -15.04
C ASP A 421 23.09 12.76 -14.65
N THR A 422 23.04 11.90 -15.66
CA THR A 422 22.88 10.46 -15.48
C THR A 422 24.09 9.78 -14.84
N GLY A 423 25.28 10.35 -14.98
CA GLY A 423 26.51 9.80 -14.38
C GLY A 423 26.63 10.12 -12.90
N THR A 424 26.21 11.31 -12.49
CA THR A 424 26.31 11.75 -11.08
C THR A 424 24.99 11.64 -10.33
N GLY A 425 23.86 11.39 -11.02
CA GLY A 425 22.53 11.40 -10.43
C GLY A 425 22.04 12.78 -9.98
N ARG A 426 22.65 13.86 -10.46
CA ARG A 426 22.28 15.22 -10.09
C ARG A 426 21.20 15.78 -11.00
N ILE A 427 20.27 16.52 -10.41
CA ILE A 427 19.21 17.25 -11.12
C ILE A 427 19.33 18.72 -10.70
N TRP A 428 19.19 19.63 -11.64
CA TRP A 428 19.15 21.08 -11.36
C TRP A 428 18.24 21.81 -12.33
N GLY A 429 18.04 23.13 -12.13
CA GLY A 429 17.07 23.91 -12.88
C GLY A 429 15.63 23.62 -12.42
N SER A 430 14.75 23.31 -13.33
CA SER A 430 13.35 23.00 -13.01
C SER A 430 13.15 21.57 -12.55
N GLY A 431 12.07 21.30 -11.83
CA GLY A 431 11.51 19.97 -11.70
C GLY A 431 10.89 19.46 -13.02
N PRO A 432 10.44 18.19 -13.06
CA PRO A 432 10.00 17.58 -14.32
C PRO A 432 8.75 18.25 -14.91
N TYR A 433 7.72 18.49 -14.10
CA TYR A 433 6.44 19.10 -14.51
C TYR A 433 5.58 19.45 -13.29
N ASN A 434 4.62 20.34 -13.48
CA ASN A 434 3.50 20.51 -12.57
C ASN A 434 2.52 19.36 -12.74
N ASP A 435 1.92 18.90 -11.66
CA ASP A 435 0.88 17.88 -11.67
C ASP A 435 -0.22 18.26 -10.68
N GLN A 436 -1.45 17.93 -11.05
CA GLN A 436 -2.59 18.07 -10.16
C GLN A 436 -3.43 16.81 -10.26
N GLU A 437 -3.42 16.03 -9.21
CA GLU A 437 -4.21 14.82 -9.13
C GLU A 437 -5.48 15.05 -8.31
N GLY A 438 -6.56 14.42 -8.75
CA GLY A 438 -7.85 14.43 -8.05
C GLY A 438 -8.43 13.03 -7.95
N ARG A 439 -9.07 12.75 -6.83
CA ARG A 439 -9.80 11.49 -6.56
C ARG A 439 -11.17 11.84 -6.02
N LYS A 440 -12.21 11.18 -6.54
CA LYS A 440 -13.56 11.23 -6.00
C LYS A 440 -14.14 9.84 -6.01
N GLY A 441 -14.88 9.49 -4.95
CA GLY A 441 -15.54 8.20 -4.86
C GLY A 441 -16.85 8.33 -4.09
N PHE A 442 -17.86 7.64 -4.57
CA PHE A 442 -19.08 7.38 -3.82
C PHE A 442 -19.24 5.88 -3.67
N GLN A 443 -19.64 5.45 -2.49
CA GLN A 443 -19.88 4.06 -2.18
C GLN A 443 -21.06 3.90 -1.24
N SER A 444 -21.74 2.77 -1.32
CA SER A 444 -22.82 2.40 -0.41
C SER A 444 -22.90 0.90 -0.27
N ASN A 445 -23.33 0.39 0.89
CA ASN A 445 -23.48 -1.04 1.15
C ASN A 445 -24.76 -1.35 1.91
N VAL A 446 -25.25 -2.57 1.73
CA VAL A 446 -26.32 -3.14 2.53
C VAL A 446 -25.96 -4.58 2.84
N THR A 447 -26.01 -4.93 4.12
CA THR A 447 -25.80 -6.29 4.61
C THR A 447 -27.00 -6.71 5.48
N ILE A 448 -27.55 -7.88 5.20
CA ILE A 448 -28.60 -8.50 5.97
C ILE A 448 -28.00 -9.72 6.65
N THR A 449 -28.14 -9.80 7.96
CA THR A 449 -27.75 -10.97 8.75
C THR A 449 -29.00 -11.58 9.34
N HIS A 450 -29.16 -12.90 9.17
CA HIS A 450 -30.26 -13.68 9.77
C HIS A 450 -29.72 -14.87 10.55
N LEU A 451 -30.08 -14.93 11.84
CA LEU A 451 -29.71 -16.02 12.73
C LEU A 451 -30.87 -17.03 12.78
N GLN A 452 -30.70 -18.20 12.21
CA GLN A 452 -31.70 -19.27 12.16
C GLN A 452 -31.29 -20.45 13.03
N ASP A 453 -32.13 -20.80 13.97
CA ASP A 453 -31.93 -21.94 14.83
C ASP A 453 -32.47 -23.21 14.22
N LYS A 454 -31.71 -24.32 14.35
CA LYS A 454 -32.14 -25.69 14.08
C LYS A 454 -32.78 -25.93 12.71
N LEU A 455 -32.34 -25.20 11.69
CA LEU A 455 -32.62 -25.62 10.33
C LEU A 455 -31.80 -26.88 10.03
N LEU A 456 -32.43 -27.97 9.67
CA LEU A 456 -31.79 -29.29 9.47
C LEU A 456 -30.95 -29.78 10.67
N GLY A 457 -31.29 -29.35 11.89
CA GLY A 457 -30.62 -29.75 13.13
C GLY A 457 -29.36 -28.96 13.48
N VAL A 458 -28.97 -27.97 12.67
CA VAL A 458 -27.79 -27.11 12.84
C VAL A 458 -28.26 -25.66 13.00
N SER A 459 -27.43 -24.83 13.67
CA SER A 459 -27.71 -23.40 13.73
C SER A 459 -26.97 -22.72 12.57
N HIS A 460 -27.68 -21.81 11.91
CA HIS A 460 -27.19 -21.07 10.74
C HIS A 460 -27.04 -19.59 11.06
N GLU A 461 -25.99 -18.97 10.58
CA GLU A 461 -25.89 -17.54 10.43
C GLU A 461 -25.77 -17.22 8.94
N LEU A 462 -26.87 -16.74 8.39
CA LEU A 462 -26.96 -16.35 6.99
C LEU A 462 -26.61 -14.87 6.87
N VAL A 463 -25.61 -14.55 6.04
CA VAL A 463 -25.21 -13.18 5.71
C VAL A 463 -25.36 -13.01 4.21
N ALA A 464 -26.15 -12.06 3.78
CA ALA A 464 -26.30 -11.70 2.37
C ALA A 464 -26.20 -10.20 2.21
N GLY A 465 -25.65 -9.76 1.11
CA GLY A 465 -25.48 -8.33 0.90
C GLY A 465 -25.07 -7.98 -0.51
N GLY A 466 -25.00 -6.70 -0.73
CA GLY A 466 -24.57 -6.12 -1.98
C GLY A 466 -23.90 -4.78 -1.78
N ASP A 467 -23.18 -4.43 -2.80
CA ASP A 467 -22.22 -3.35 -2.73
C ASP A 467 -22.06 -2.64 -4.09
N PHE A 468 -21.96 -1.30 -4.12
CA PHE A 468 -21.74 -0.46 -5.31
C PHE A 468 -20.71 0.65 -5.02
N GLU A 469 -19.72 0.84 -5.84
CA GLU A 469 -18.72 1.90 -5.75
C GLU A 469 -18.56 2.60 -7.11
N THR A 470 -18.50 3.91 -7.09
CA THR A 470 -18.02 4.69 -8.25
C THR A 470 -16.78 5.45 -7.86
N GLY A 471 -15.83 5.47 -8.76
CA GLY A 471 -14.58 6.20 -8.60
C GLY A 471 -14.24 7.03 -9.80
N LYS A 472 -13.67 8.22 -9.56
CA LYS A 472 -13.16 9.11 -10.58
C LYS A 472 -11.76 9.56 -10.22
N ALA A 473 -10.81 9.33 -11.13
CA ALA A 473 -9.48 9.88 -11.05
C ALA A 473 -9.26 10.92 -12.14
N THR A 474 -8.72 12.06 -11.75
CA THR A 474 -8.30 13.13 -12.67
C THR A 474 -6.81 13.36 -12.51
N SER A 475 -6.10 13.59 -13.60
CA SER A 475 -4.71 14.04 -13.61
C SER A 475 -4.57 15.15 -14.63
N SER A 476 -3.94 16.22 -14.22
CA SER A 476 -3.67 17.38 -15.06
C SER A 476 -2.20 17.70 -14.97
N VAL A 477 -1.49 17.54 -16.07
CA VAL A 477 -0.04 17.72 -16.15
C VAL A 477 0.28 18.88 -17.08
N TRP A 478 1.19 19.75 -16.67
CA TRP A 478 1.68 20.86 -17.50
C TRP A 478 3.08 21.31 -17.08
N LYS A 479 3.80 21.90 -18.02
CA LYS A 479 5.11 22.49 -17.78
C LYS A 479 5.21 23.87 -18.41
N ALA A 480 5.84 24.80 -17.74
CA ALA A 480 6.02 26.17 -18.24
C ALA A 480 7.19 26.27 -19.24
N ASP A 481 8.20 25.43 -19.08
CA ASP A 481 9.35 25.31 -19.99
C ASP A 481 9.51 23.84 -20.38
N ASP A 482 9.48 23.55 -21.68
CA ASP A 482 9.44 22.20 -22.22
C ASP A 482 10.83 21.58 -22.46
N LEU A 483 11.89 22.24 -22.01
CA LEU A 483 13.28 21.82 -22.28
C LEU A 483 13.82 20.88 -21.19
N PHE A 484 14.26 19.70 -21.61
CA PHE A 484 15.04 18.75 -20.81
C PHE A 484 16.44 18.61 -21.38
N MET A 485 17.45 18.69 -20.52
CA MET A 485 18.85 18.47 -20.93
C MET A 485 19.46 17.36 -20.08
N ASN A 486 20.04 16.39 -20.77
CA ASN A 486 20.76 15.31 -20.10
C ASN A 486 22.27 15.56 -20.15
N TYR A 487 22.92 15.27 -19.03
CA TYR A 487 24.36 15.33 -18.85
C TYR A 487 24.90 13.95 -18.46
N PHE A 488 26.18 13.77 -18.61
CA PHE A 488 26.90 12.61 -18.10
C PHE A 488 28.22 13.07 -17.51
N ASN A 489 28.40 12.88 -16.18
CA ASN A 489 29.57 13.30 -15.43
C ASN A 489 29.97 14.79 -15.65
N GLY A 490 28.98 15.66 -15.67
CA GLY A 490 29.19 17.10 -15.80
C GLY A 490 29.35 17.60 -17.23
N SER A 491 29.35 16.72 -18.22
CA SER A 491 29.38 17.09 -19.64
C SER A 491 27.98 16.83 -20.25
N PRO A 492 27.52 17.62 -21.22
CA PRO A 492 26.35 17.31 -22.00
C PRO A 492 26.42 15.86 -22.49
N TYR A 493 25.34 15.10 -22.35
CA TYR A 493 25.35 13.67 -22.59
C TYR A 493 25.64 13.39 -24.06
N THR A 494 26.84 12.87 -24.33
CA THR A 494 27.21 12.37 -25.65
C THR A 494 26.86 10.91 -25.72
N PHE A 495 25.87 10.50 -26.52
CA PHE A 495 25.81 9.13 -26.96
C PHE A 495 27.10 8.84 -27.73
N GLY A 496 27.82 7.84 -27.28
CA GLY A 496 28.99 7.35 -28.03
C GLY A 496 28.58 6.64 -29.32
N LEU A 497 28.10 7.38 -30.27
CA LEU A 497 28.27 7.00 -31.68
C LEU A 497 29.74 7.27 -32.00
N ALA A 498 30.51 6.21 -32.21
CA ALA A 498 31.79 6.30 -32.88
C ALA A 498 31.53 6.80 -34.31
N VAL A 499 31.37 8.11 -34.43
CA VAL A 499 31.41 8.76 -35.71
C VAL A 499 32.88 8.88 -36.05
N SER A 500 33.25 8.16 -37.11
CA SER A 500 34.49 8.26 -37.91
C SER A 500 35.66 9.05 -37.28
N PRO A 501 36.89 8.52 -37.34
CA PRO A 501 38.08 9.13 -36.68
C PRO A 501 38.50 10.49 -37.21
N HIS A 502 37.69 11.20 -37.95
CA HIS A 502 38.04 12.48 -38.61
C HIS A 502 37.42 13.73 -38.03
N SER A 503 36.66 13.67 -36.93
CA SER A 503 36.16 14.88 -36.25
C SER A 503 36.63 14.93 -34.80
N ALA A 504 37.87 15.38 -34.66
CA ALA A 504 38.51 15.62 -33.33
C ALA A 504 37.98 16.83 -32.57
N SER A 505 36.79 17.33 -32.87
CA SER A 505 36.15 18.46 -32.22
C SER A 505 34.65 18.29 -32.02
N LEU A 506 34.19 17.08 -31.67
CA LEU A 506 32.84 16.92 -31.18
C LEU A 506 32.85 17.15 -29.65
N VAL A 507 32.82 18.41 -29.27
CA VAL A 507 32.56 18.81 -27.89
C VAL A 507 31.04 18.78 -27.72
N GLY A 508 30.54 17.77 -27.04
CA GLY A 508 29.23 17.79 -26.44
C GLY A 508 28.01 17.44 -27.34
N LEU A 509 27.72 16.16 -27.55
CA LEU A 509 26.39 15.73 -27.98
C LEU A 509 25.45 15.73 -26.77
N GLY A 510 24.57 16.71 -26.64
CA GLY A 510 23.50 16.74 -25.68
C GLY A 510 22.24 16.07 -26.20
N ARG A 511 21.49 15.40 -25.34
CA ARG A 511 20.16 14.93 -25.65
C ARG A 511 19.18 15.98 -25.16
N ILE A 512 18.50 16.64 -26.08
CA ILE A 512 17.41 17.57 -25.77
C ILE A 512 16.10 16.83 -25.90
N GLY A 513 15.32 16.80 -24.82
CA GLY A 513 13.96 16.33 -24.88
C GLY A 513 13.01 17.51 -24.84
N PHE A 514 12.21 17.64 -25.86
CA PHE A 514 11.04 18.53 -25.81
C PHE A 514 9.85 17.73 -25.34
N SER A 515 9.35 18.07 -24.16
CA SER A 515 8.06 17.55 -23.72
C SER A 515 6.97 18.24 -24.53
N ASN A 516 6.31 17.53 -25.41
CA ASN A 516 5.12 18.00 -26.08
C ASN A 516 3.92 17.94 -25.12
N ILE A 517 4.05 18.53 -23.95
CA ILE A 517 2.92 18.79 -23.07
C ILE A 517 2.20 20.00 -23.62
N PRO A 518 1.00 19.83 -24.18
CA PRO A 518 0.25 20.97 -24.72
C PRO A 518 -0.13 21.85 -23.54
N GLY A 519 0.19 23.04 -23.58
CA GLY A 519 -0.10 23.95 -22.55
C GLY A 519 1.13 24.69 -22.09
N SER A 520 2.03 24.91 -23.02
CA SER A 520 3.14 25.84 -22.85
C SER A 520 2.73 27.13 -22.18
N SER A 521 1.51 27.40 -21.90
CA SER A 521 1.12 28.53 -21.05
C SER A 521 -0.33 28.55 -20.58
N LEU A 522 -1.28 27.85 -21.19
CA LEU A 522 -2.66 28.30 -21.03
C LEU A 522 -3.72 27.24 -20.72
N ALA A 523 -3.48 25.95 -20.88
CA ALA A 523 -4.45 24.93 -20.51
C ALA A 523 -3.77 23.59 -20.14
N PRO A 524 -3.74 23.21 -18.86
CA PRO A 524 -3.30 21.89 -18.45
C PRO A 524 -4.17 20.83 -19.12
N MET A 525 -3.54 19.76 -19.62
CA MET A 525 -4.27 18.66 -20.21
C MET A 525 -4.89 17.82 -19.10
N LEU A 526 -6.22 17.80 -19.07
CA LEU A 526 -6.97 17.07 -18.07
C LEU A 526 -7.33 15.68 -18.58
N THR A 527 -6.80 14.65 -17.96
CA THR A 527 -7.23 13.27 -18.16
C THR A 527 -8.21 12.87 -17.08
N THR A 528 -9.25 12.14 -17.47
CA THR A 528 -10.28 11.66 -16.54
C THR A 528 -10.55 10.19 -16.80
N ARG A 529 -10.52 9.41 -15.71
CA ARG A 529 -10.77 7.97 -15.70
C ARG A 529 -11.82 7.66 -14.65
N ASP A 530 -12.84 6.93 -15.04
CA ASP A 530 -13.90 6.50 -14.12
C ASP A 530 -13.82 4.98 -13.91
N ILE A 531 -14.22 4.53 -12.75
CA ILE A 531 -14.41 3.12 -12.41
C ILE A 531 -15.76 2.93 -11.72
N LYS A 532 -16.43 1.83 -12.03
CA LYS A 532 -17.62 1.37 -11.33
C LYS A 532 -17.42 -0.07 -10.87
N ARG A 533 -17.91 -0.37 -9.70
CA ARG A 533 -17.86 -1.71 -9.09
C ARG A 533 -19.25 -2.07 -8.56
N LEU A 534 -19.63 -3.31 -8.73
CA LEU A 534 -20.82 -3.92 -8.17
C LEU A 534 -20.45 -5.27 -7.59
N GLY A 535 -20.79 -5.52 -6.32
CA GLY A 535 -20.61 -6.79 -5.65
C GLY A 535 -21.92 -7.33 -5.12
N ALA A 536 -22.06 -8.64 -5.07
CA ALA A 536 -23.13 -9.34 -4.38
C ALA A 536 -22.56 -10.59 -3.70
N PHE A 537 -23.01 -10.88 -2.51
CA PHE A 537 -22.48 -12.01 -1.74
C PHE A 537 -23.52 -12.68 -0.86
N VAL A 538 -23.26 -13.97 -0.57
CA VAL A 538 -23.98 -14.77 0.41
C VAL A 538 -23.01 -15.68 1.14
N GLU A 539 -23.14 -15.77 2.46
CA GLU A 539 -22.39 -16.70 3.32
C GLU A 539 -23.34 -17.38 4.30
N ASP A 540 -23.19 -18.69 4.49
CA ASP A 540 -23.82 -19.41 5.55
C ASP A 540 -22.77 -19.97 6.49
N THR A 541 -22.86 -19.60 7.75
CA THR A 541 -21.99 -20.13 8.82
C THR A 541 -22.80 -21.14 9.67
N LEU A 542 -22.49 -22.40 9.46
CA LEU A 542 -23.09 -23.55 10.12
C LEU A 542 -22.39 -23.86 11.43
N ASN A 543 -23.12 -23.88 12.54
CA ASN A 543 -22.58 -24.18 13.85
C ASN A 543 -23.08 -25.55 14.32
N PHE A 544 -22.20 -26.53 14.40
CA PHE A 544 -22.43 -27.89 14.87
C PHE A 544 -22.19 -27.97 16.39
N GLY A 545 -23.14 -27.47 17.14
CA GLY A 545 -23.02 -27.31 18.59
C GLY A 545 -21.83 -26.37 18.96
N ASN A 546 -21.01 -26.81 19.92
CA ASN A 546 -19.82 -26.02 20.37
C ASN A 546 -18.52 -26.57 19.77
N ARG A 547 -18.58 -27.57 18.87
CA ARG A 547 -17.38 -28.27 18.40
C ARG A 547 -16.89 -27.89 17.03
N ALA A 548 -17.79 -27.54 16.12
CA ALA A 548 -17.38 -27.22 14.76
C ALA A 548 -18.17 -26.04 14.21
N THR A 549 -17.49 -25.22 13.44
CA THR A 549 -18.08 -24.16 12.63
C THR A 549 -17.59 -24.31 11.20
N LEU A 550 -18.51 -24.26 10.25
CA LEU A 550 -18.25 -24.35 8.82
C LEU A 550 -18.84 -23.11 8.14
N SER A 551 -18.02 -22.31 7.48
CA SER A 551 -18.45 -21.16 6.69
C SER A 551 -18.37 -21.48 5.20
N LEU A 552 -19.45 -21.26 4.48
CA LEU A 552 -19.59 -21.48 3.03
C LEU A 552 -20.06 -20.18 2.40
N GLY A 553 -19.23 -19.60 1.55
CA GLY A 553 -19.53 -18.31 0.98
C GLY A 553 -19.28 -18.24 -0.53
N LEU A 554 -20.08 -17.42 -1.18
CA LEU A 554 -19.95 -17.10 -2.61
C LEU A 554 -20.12 -15.61 -2.82
N ARG A 555 -19.20 -15.02 -3.57
CA ARG A 555 -19.25 -13.61 -3.97
C ARG A 555 -19.11 -13.48 -5.48
N PHE A 556 -19.91 -12.59 -6.05
CA PHE A 556 -19.80 -12.13 -7.42
C PHE A 556 -19.36 -10.67 -7.43
N ASP A 557 -18.37 -10.32 -8.25
CA ASP A 557 -17.89 -8.96 -8.47
C ASP A 557 -17.91 -8.62 -9.96
N HIS A 558 -18.43 -7.45 -10.27
CA HIS A 558 -18.35 -6.82 -11.58
C HIS A 558 -17.64 -5.47 -11.46
N ALA A 559 -16.68 -5.21 -12.34
CA ALA A 559 -16.01 -3.92 -12.42
C ALA A 559 -15.81 -3.48 -13.85
N ASP A 560 -16.14 -2.24 -14.15
CA ASP A 560 -15.89 -1.60 -15.44
C ASP A 560 -15.13 -0.27 -15.29
N THR A 561 -14.37 0.09 -16.34
CA THR A 561 -13.63 1.35 -16.37
C THR A 561 -13.94 2.11 -17.67
N THR A 562 -14.00 3.44 -17.55
CA THR A 562 -14.22 4.35 -18.67
C THR A 562 -13.09 5.38 -18.75
N LEU A 563 -12.55 5.57 -19.96
CA LEU A 563 -11.69 6.71 -20.29
C LEU A 563 -12.56 7.81 -20.90
N LYS A 564 -12.50 9.01 -20.31
CA LYS A 564 -13.22 10.17 -20.85
C LYS A 564 -12.48 10.77 -22.04
N PRO A 565 -13.17 11.53 -22.92
CA PRO A 565 -12.52 12.20 -24.02
C PRO A 565 -11.43 13.14 -23.55
N VAL A 566 -10.34 13.18 -24.27
CA VAL A 566 -9.26 14.13 -24.06
C VAL A 566 -8.83 14.71 -25.41
N SER A 567 -8.48 15.98 -25.45
CA SER A 567 -7.99 16.63 -26.65
C SER A 567 -6.87 17.59 -26.31
N LYS A 568 -5.93 17.73 -27.22
CA LYS A 568 -4.90 18.78 -27.20
C LYS A 568 -5.01 19.61 -28.45
N GLY A 569 -4.82 20.91 -28.33
CA GLY A 569 -4.66 21.82 -29.45
C GLY A 569 -3.31 21.60 -30.15
N ALA A 570 -3.18 22.07 -31.38
CA ALA A 570 -1.89 22.19 -32.03
C ALA A 570 -1.03 23.24 -31.30
N VAL A 571 0.24 22.97 -31.12
CA VAL A 571 1.21 23.89 -30.53
C VAL A 571 2.06 24.49 -31.65
N GLY A 572 1.96 25.81 -31.87
CA GLY A 572 2.77 26.51 -32.86
C GLY A 572 2.43 26.17 -34.31
N ASN A 573 3.34 26.52 -35.20
CA ASN A 573 3.24 26.08 -36.60
C ASN A 573 3.49 24.59 -36.68
N GLU A 574 2.53 23.82 -37.20
CA GLU A 574 2.52 22.35 -37.26
C GLU A 574 3.75 21.71 -37.91
N THR A 575 4.65 22.51 -38.49
CA THR A 575 5.82 22.04 -39.22
C THR A 575 7.16 22.33 -38.58
N ALA A 576 7.21 23.12 -37.50
CA ALA A 576 8.49 23.49 -36.87
C ALA A 576 8.31 23.95 -35.42
N LEU A 577 9.25 23.64 -34.57
CA LEU A 577 9.39 24.20 -33.22
C LEU A 577 10.45 25.27 -33.24
N SER A 578 10.12 26.47 -32.71
CA SER A 578 11.10 27.52 -32.53
C SER A 578 11.67 27.47 -31.12
N VAL A 579 12.96 27.29 -30.98
CA VAL A 579 13.70 27.41 -29.72
C VAL A 579 14.56 28.68 -29.85
N GLY A 580 14.13 29.75 -29.24
CA GLY A 580 14.70 31.08 -29.53
C GLY A 580 14.47 31.42 -31.00
N GLU A 581 15.54 31.71 -31.75
CA GLU A 581 15.50 31.97 -33.19
C GLU A 581 15.68 30.69 -34.04
N THR A 582 15.99 29.58 -33.44
CA THR A 582 16.25 28.32 -34.14
C THR A 582 14.95 27.59 -34.44
N VAL A 583 14.75 27.18 -35.68
CA VAL A 583 13.57 26.44 -36.16
C VAL A 583 13.94 24.96 -36.32
N VAL A 584 13.45 24.13 -35.42
CA VAL A 584 13.61 22.67 -35.47
C VAL A 584 12.47 22.07 -36.29
N LYS A 585 12.77 21.41 -37.40
CA LYS A 585 11.78 20.74 -38.25
C LYS A 585 11.69 19.28 -37.88
N PRO A 586 10.51 18.75 -37.60
CA PRO A 586 10.34 17.32 -37.45
C PRO A 586 10.59 16.57 -38.76
N ALA A 587 10.96 15.30 -38.67
CA ALA A 587 11.11 14.45 -39.87
C ALA A 587 9.81 14.39 -40.67
N ALA A 588 9.94 14.21 -42.00
CA ALA A 588 8.79 14.16 -42.92
C ALA A 588 7.79 13.09 -42.51
N GLY A 589 6.53 13.45 -42.36
CA GLY A 589 5.43 12.54 -42.00
C GLY A 589 5.14 12.41 -40.48
N PHE A 590 5.95 13.00 -39.63
CA PHE A 590 5.74 13.03 -38.19
C PHE A 590 5.47 14.45 -37.70
N ASN A 591 4.26 14.68 -37.18
CA ASN A 591 3.89 15.97 -36.60
C ASN A 591 3.67 15.86 -35.09
N PRO A 592 4.72 16.02 -34.25
CA PRO A 592 4.60 15.95 -32.81
C PRO A 592 3.79 17.10 -32.21
N PHE A 593 3.63 18.20 -32.96
CA PHE A 593 3.02 19.45 -32.51
C PHE A 593 1.55 19.58 -32.98
N GLY A 594 1.05 18.64 -33.76
CA GLY A 594 -0.33 18.63 -34.23
C GLY A 594 -1.35 18.47 -33.11
N GLY A 595 -2.51 19.07 -33.28
CA GLY A 595 -3.66 18.80 -32.42
C GLY A 595 -4.06 17.33 -32.51
N ALA A 596 -4.47 16.74 -31.40
CA ALA A 596 -4.95 15.38 -31.31
C ALA A 596 -6.17 15.29 -30.40
N ALA A 597 -7.08 14.38 -30.72
CA ALA A 597 -8.24 14.10 -29.91
C ALA A 597 -8.40 12.59 -29.74
N PHE A 598 -8.78 12.20 -28.52
CA PHE A 598 -9.09 10.83 -28.17
C PHE A 598 -10.52 10.78 -27.66
N GLY A 599 -11.36 9.97 -28.27
CA GLY A 599 -12.77 9.82 -27.91
C GLY A 599 -12.98 9.01 -26.63
N GLN A 600 -14.17 9.07 -26.08
CA GLN A 600 -14.55 8.24 -24.95
C GLN A 600 -14.43 6.75 -25.32
N ARG A 601 -13.89 5.96 -24.36
CA ARG A 601 -13.90 4.50 -24.40
C ARG A 601 -14.54 3.98 -23.13
N ASP A 602 -15.63 3.27 -23.28
CA ASP A 602 -16.33 2.57 -22.19
C ASP A 602 -15.86 1.12 -22.12
N ASN A 603 -16.01 0.51 -20.96
CA ASN A 603 -15.68 -0.91 -20.71
C ASN A 603 -14.24 -1.27 -21.11
N VAL A 604 -13.29 -0.36 -20.85
CA VAL A 604 -11.87 -0.57 -21.16
C VAL A 604 -11.32 -1.78 -20.42
N ILE A 605 -11.69 -1.89 -19.14
CA ILE A 605 -11.60 -3.10 -18.34
C ILE A 605 -13.04 -3.48 -18.00
N ASN A 606 -13.41 -4.73 -18.21
CA ASN A 606 -14.72 -5.26 -17.87
C ASN A 606 -14.53 -6.65 -17.28
N TRP A 607 -14.44 -6.70 -15.95
CA TRP A 607 -14.17 -7.93 -15.24
C TRP A 607 -15.40 -8.43 -14.51
N ASN A 608 -15.66 -9.73 -14.68
CA ASN A 608 -16.65 -10.46 -13.92
C ASN A 608 -15.94 -11.59 -13.17
N SER A 609 -16.08 -11.63 -11.86
CA SER A 609 -15.38 -12.59 -11.02
C SER A 609 -16.34 -13.29 -10.05
N LEU A 610 -16.17 -14.60 -9.93
CA LEU A 610 -16.85 -15.40 -8.93
C LEU A 610 -15.81 -15.92 -7.93
N SER A 611 -16.08 -15.75 -6.63
CA SER A 611 -15.14 -15.96 -5.54
C SER A 611 -15.74 -16.88 -4.47
N PRO A 612 -15.60 -18.21 -4.62
CA PRO A 612 -15.95 -19.12 -3.55
C PRO A 612 -14.97 -19.00 -2.39
N ARG A 613 -15.50 -19.08 -1.17
CA ARG A 613 -14.72 -19.04 0.08
C ARG A 613 -15.27 -20.08 1.05
N PHE A 614 -14.35 -20.71 1.75
CA PHE A 614 -14.61 -21.80 2.68
C PHE A 614 -13.80 -21.60 3.95
N GLY A 615 -14.43 -21.82 5.11
CA GLY A 615 -13.77 -21.76 6.42
C GLY A 615 -14.21 -22.91 7.31
N LEU A 616 -13.26 -23.51 8.02
CA LEU A 616 -13.48 -24.55 9.01
C LEU A 616 -12.81 -24.18 10.32
N ASN A 617 -13.52 -24.33 11.42
CA ASN A 617 -12.99 -24.28 12.76
C ASN A 617 -13.50 -25.47 13.57
N PHE A 618 -12.61 -26.27 14.14
CA PHE A 618 -12.95 -27.49 14.84
C PHE A 618 -12.23 -27.60 16.19
N ASP A 619 -12.99 -27.64 17.29
CA ASP A 619 -12.46 -27.90 18.63
C ASP A 619 -12.08 -29.37 18.75
N LEU A 620 -10.77 -29.67 18.70
CA LEU A 620 -10.23 -31.02 18.66
C LEU A 620 -10.65 -31.87 19.87
N PHE A 621 -10.68 -31.26 21.04
CA PHE A 621 -10.90 -31.99 22.30
C PHE A 621 -12.25 -31.66 22.94
N GLY A 622 -13.03 -30.73 22.40
CA GLY A 622 -14.29 -30.27 22.97
C GLY A 622 -14.14 -29.43 24.25
N THR A 623 -12.92 -28.95 24.53
CA THR A 623 -12.61 -28.16 25.72
C THR A 623 -12.63 -26.67 25.48
N GLY A 624 -12.76 -26.22 24.21
CA GLY A 624 -12.66 -24.84 23.82
C GLY A 624 -11.26 -24.25 23.90
N LYS A 625 -10.22 -25.08 24.01
CA LYS A 625 -8.82 -24.65 24.16
C LYS A 625 -7.96 -24.96 22.95
N THR A 626 -8.33 -25.92 22.11
CA THR A 626 -7.52 -26.35 20.97
C THR A 626 -8.35 -26.45 19.71
N PHE A 627 -8.06 -25.59 18.73
CA PHE A 627 -8.80 -25.52 17.48
C PHE A 627 -7.94 -25.88 16.29
N LEU A 628 -8.43 -26.79 15.46
CA LEU A 628 -7.95 -26.99 14.10
C LEU A 628 -8.71 -26.02 13.20
N ARG A 629 -7.98 -25.25 12.39
CA ARG A 629 -8.55 -24.29 11.45
C ARG A 629 -8.10 -24.56 10.04
N GLY A 630 -8.99 -24.29 9.10
CA GLY A 630 -8.68 -24.37 7.68
C GLY A 630 -9.47 -23.32 6.91
N SER A 631 -8.90 -22.81 5.83
CA SER A 631 -9.63 -21.96 4.90
C SER A 631 -9.16 -22.17 3.46
N TYR A 632 -10.07 -21.93 2.54
CA TYR A 632 -9.80 -21.76 1.12
C TYR A 632 -10.48 -20.49 0.62
N SER A 633 -9.77 -19.71 -0.17
CA SER A 633 -10.30 -18.50 -0.79
C SER A 633 -9.78 -18.38 -2.21
N LEU A 634 -10.69 -18.11 -3.15
CA LEU A 634 -10.34 -17.64 -4.48
C LEU A 634 -10.51 -16.13 -4.50
N LEU A 635 -9.38 -15.40 -4.62
CA LEU A 635 -9.33 -13.95 -4.50
C LEU A 635 -8.99 -13.32 -5.86
N PRO A 636 -9.95 -12.68 -6.53
CA PRO A 636 -9.67 -11.93 -7.76
C PRO A 636 -8.98 -10.61 -7.43
N GLU A 637 -8.23 -10.08 -8.39
CA GLU A 637 -7.68 -8.74 -8.32
C GLU A 637 -8.79 -7.69 -8.47
N ASP A 638 -8.69 -6.61 -7.68
CA ASP A 638 -9.49 -5.41 -7.87
C ASP A 638 -8.83 -4.51 -8.93
N PRO A 639 -9.53 -4.17 -10.03
CA PRO A 639 -8.91 -3.41 -11.11
C PRO A 639 -8.50 -2.01 -10.64
N ALA A 640 -7.25 -1.66 -10.92
CA ALA A 640 -6.74 -0.32 -10.68
C ALA A 640 -6.86 0.53 -11.95
N LEU A 641 -7.16 1.81 -11.79
CA LEU A 641 -7.16 2.76 -12.92
C LEU A 641 -5.76 2.94 -13.54
N ALA A 642 -4.70 2.53 -12.84
CA ALA A 642 -3.35 2.50 -13.39
C ALA A 642 -3.24 1.68 -14.68
N TYR A 643 -4.01 0.59 -14.84
CA TYR A 643 -4.03 -0.20 -16.09
C TYR A 643 -4.51 0.60 -17.30
N THR A 644 -5.28 1.65 -17.07
CA THR A 644 -5.79 2.52 -18.15
C THR A 644 -4.85 3.69 -18.45
N LYS A 645 -3.74 3.82 -17.70
CA LYS A 645 -2.73 4.84 -17.98
C LYS A 645 -2.04 4.54 -19.32
N ASN A 646 -1.79 5.58 -20.09
CA ASN A 646 -1.13 5.49 -21.42
C ASN A 646 -1.92 4.73 -22.50
N LEU A 647 -3.19 4.40 -22.30
CA LEU A 647 -4.09 3.91 -23.37
C LEU A 647 -4.56 5.04 -24.27
N ASP A 648 -4.44 6.24 -23.82
CA ASP A 648 -4.77 7.46 -24.50
C ASP A 648 -3.46 8.09 -25.02
N PRO A 649 -3.25 8.07 -26.34
CA PRO A 649 -2.03 8.59 -26.94
C PRO A 649 -1.89 10.11 -26.84
N VAL A 650 -2.97 10.82 -26.49
CA VAL A 650 -2.97 12.28 -26.36
C VAL A 650 -2.36 12.71 -25.03
N SER A 651 -2.61 11.94 -23.97
CA SER A 651 -2.11 12.25 -22.62
C SER A 651 -0.72 11.69 -22.32
N ALA A 652 -0.15 10.90 -23.23
CA ALA A 652 1.21 10.39 -23.09
C ALA A 652 2.22 11.54 -23.24
N ASP A 653 3.14 11.63 -22.28
CA ASP A 653 4.28 12.55 -22.38
C ASP A 653 5.12 12.16 -23.60
N ARG A 654 5.21 13.05 -24.56
CA ARG A 654 6.05 12.83 -25.71
C ARG A 654 7.30 13.64 -25.56
N ILE A 655 8.38 12.98 -25.20
CA ILE A 655 9.70 13.60 -25.20
C ILE A 655 10.32 13.33 -26.57
N HIS A 656 10.52 14.39 -27.36
CA HIS A 656 11.23 14.32 -28.62
C HIS A 656 12.69 14.60 -28.33
N ASN A 657 13.54 13.63 -28.67
CA ASN A 657 14.96 13.75 -28.44
C ASN A 657 15.65 14.19 -29.72
N PHE A 658 16.58 15.14 -29.55
CA PHE A 658 17.46 15.63 -30.60
C PHE A 658 18.91 15.46 -30.15
N TYR A 659 19.82 15.21 -31.10
CA TYR A 659 21.22 15.43 -30.84
C TYR A 659 21.46 16.93 -30.88
N TRP A 660 22.14 17.40 -29.86
CA TRP A 660 22.51 18.80 -29.71
C TRP A 660 24.04 18.91 -29.75
N TYR A 661 24.51 19.78 -30.63
CA TYR A 661 25.91 20.13 -30.73
C TYR A 661 26.08 21.53 -30.19
N ASP A 662 26.74 21.66 -29.04
CA ASP A 662 27.15 22.94 -28.44
C ASP A 662 28.35 23.46 -29.22
N GLU A 663 28.10 24.22 -30.27
CA GLU A 663 29.16 24.71 -31.16
C GLU A 663 29.94 25.87 -30.58
N ASN A 664 29.33 26.61 -29.66
CA ASN A 664 30.00 27.72 -28.98
C ASN A 664 30.66 27.34 -27.64
N GLY A 665 30.37 26.11 -27.12
CA GLY A 665 30.99 25.58 -25.90
C GLY A 665 30.50 26.22 -24.60
N ASP A 666 29.34 26.90 -24.62
CA ASP A 666 28.82 27.63 -23.45
C ASP A 666 27.91 26.77 -22.56
N GLY A 667 27.61 25.54 -22.95
CA GLY A 667 26.79 24.60 -22.23
C GLY A 667 25.29 24.94 -22.22
N LYS A 668 24.87 25.85 -23.08
CA LYS A 668 23.47 26.29 -23.22
C LYS A 668 22.95 25.98 -24.61
N VAL A 669 21.63 25.76 -24.67
CA VAL A 669 20.93 25.57 -25.93
C VAL A 669 20.54 26.90 -26.48
N ASP A 670 21.15 27.28 -27.59
CA ASP A 670 20.86 28.58 -28.23
C ASP A 670 20.85 28.51 -29.77
N VAL A 671 20.71 29.66 -30.41
CA VAL A 671 20.61 29.80 -31.88
C VAL A 671 21.90 29.46 -32.61
N ASN A 672 23.03 29.40 -31.93
CA ASN A 672 24.32 29.11 -32.50
C ASN A 672 24.63 27.62 -32.56
N ASP A 673 23.78 26.81 -31.98
CA ASP A 673 23.95 25.38 -31.88
C ASP A 673 23.29 24.60 -33.02
N THR A 674 23.81 23.44 -33.30
CA THR A 674 23.27 22.54 -34.30
C THR A 674 22.39 21.44 -33.66
N TYR A 675 21.21 21.23 -34.20
CA TYR A 675 20.25 20.20 -33.76
C TYR A 675 20.02 19.19 -34.87
N VAL A 676 20.14 17.91 -34.54
CA VAL A 676 19.84 16.81 -35.47
C VAL A 676 18.79 15.92 -34.83
N ALA A 677 17.64 15.76 -35.49
CA ALA A 677 16.60 14.86 -35.05
C ALA A 677 17.13 13.41 -35.07
N PHE A 678 16.73 12.62 -34.07
CA PHE A 678 17.01 11.18 -34.09
C PHE A 678 16.42 10.57 -35.36
N PRO A 679 17.10 9.58 -35.97
CA PRO A 679 16.60 8.88 -37.16
C PRO A 679 15.18 8.34 -36.93
N GLU A 680 14.36 8.31 -37.97
CA GLU A 680 12.96 7.87 -37.92
C GLU A 680 12.77 6.49 -37.28
N ASN A 681 13.75 5.61 -37.38
CA ASN A 681 13.70 4.25 -36.85
C ASN A 681 13.70 4.22 -35.30
N TYR A 682 14.29 5.21 -34.65
CA TYR A 682 14.25 5.36 -33.20
C TYR A 682 12.84 5.74 -32.71
N ASN A 683 12.08 6.46 -33.54
CA ASN A 683 10.69 6.80 -33.26
C ASN A 683 9.74 5.60 -33.31
N ALA A 684 10.09 4.53 -34.04
CA ALA A 684 9.25 3.32 -34.09
C ALA A 684 9.18 2.58 -32.74
N TYR A 685 10.27 2.56 -31.99
CA TYR A 685 10.29 1.99 -30.63
C TYR A 685 9.45 2.82 -29.65
N PHE A 686 9.53 4.15 -29.75
CA PHE A 686 8.72 5.04 -28.91
C PHE A 686 7.25 5.10 -29.35
N THR A 687 6.91 4.89 -30.62
CA THR A 687 5.54 4.81 -31.08
C THR A 687 4.80 3.59 -30.52
N SER A 688 5.50 2.51 -30.17
CA SER A 688 4.88 1.33 -29.55
C SER A 688 4.33 1.65 -28.15
N LEU A 689 5.03 2.48 -27.38
CA LEU A 689 4.58 2.93 -26.05
C LEU A 689 3.28 3.74 -26.12
N TYR A 690 2.98 4.36 -27.25
CA TYR A 690 1.79 5.19 -27.46
C TYR A 690 0.64 4.47 -28.15
N ASN A 691 0.85 3.24 -28.60
CA ASN A 691 -0.19 2.42 -29.21
C ASN A 691 -0.59 1.25 -28.31
N LYS A 692 -0.88 1.58 -27.07
CA LYS A 692 -1.22 0.62 -26.04
C LYS A 692 -2.65 0.13 -26.21
N ARG A 693 -2.87 -1.18 -26.13
CA ARG A 693 -4.17 -1.83 -26.22
C ARG A 693 -4.38 -2.74 -25.02
N ILE A 694 -5.62 -3.03 -24.72
CA ILE A 694 -5.98 -4.07 -23.75
C ILE A 694 -6.52 -5.27 -24.50
N ASP A 695 -6.13 -6.46 -24.07
CA ASP A 695 -6.73 -7.70 -24.56
C ASP A 695 -8.24 -7.67 -24.26
N PRO A 696 -9.12 -7.75 -25.29
CA PRO A 696 -10.56 -7.70 -25.10
C PRO A 696 -11.10 -8.87 -24.25
N TYR A 697 -10.32 -9.92 -24.06
CA TYR A 697 -10.65 -11.08 -23.22
C TYR A 697 -9.93 -11.05 -21.87
N LEU A 698 -9.33 -9.94 -21.51
CA LEU A 698 -8.63 -9.80 -20.25
C LEU A 698 -9.57 -10.03 -19.07
N ARG A 699 -9.21 -10.94 -18.19
CA ARG A 699 -9.93 -11.26 -16.96
C ARG A 699 -9.02 -10.99 -15.76
N ALA A 700 -9.63 -10.70 -14.62
CA ALA A 700 -8.89 -10.49 -13.40
C ALA A 700 -7.89 -11.62 -13.10
N PRO A 701 -6.66 -11.29 -12.71
CA PRO A 701 -5.76 -12.23 -12.03
C PRO A 701 -6.44 -12.81 -10.79
N LYS A 702 -6.05 -14.02 -10.38
CA LYS A 702 -6.66 -14.70 -9.24
C LYS A 702 -5.62 -15.34 -8.35
N VAL A 703 -5.82 -15.23 -7.05
CA VAL A 703 -5.04 -15.96 -6.05
C VAL A 703 -5.87 -17.12 -5.52
N ASN A 704 -5.31 -18.32 -5.60
CA ASN A 704 -5.78 -19.47 -4.83
C ASN A 704 -5.03 -19.49 -3.51
N GLU A 705 -5.76 -19.35 -2.41
CA GLU A 705 -5.20 -19.31 -1.07
C GLU A 705 -5.73 -20.47 -0.24
N TRP A 706 -4.82 -21.18 0.44
CA TRP A 706 -5.11 -22.23 1.39
C TRP A 706 -4.42 -21.94 2.71
N THR A 707 -5.15 -22.11 3.80
CA THR A 707 -4.57 -22.06 5.14
C THR A 707 -4.96 -23.28 5.94
N VAL A 708 -4.03 -23.78 6.75
CA VAL A 708 -4.30 -24.80 7.76
C VAL A 708 -3.50 -24.44 9.02
N GLY A 709 -4.11 -24.60 10.19
CA GLY A 709 -3.39 -24.28 11.42
C GLY A 709 -4.04 -24.82 12.68
N LEU A 710 -3.30 -24.67 13.76
CA LEU A 710 -3.68 -25.07 15.10
C LEU A 710 -3.56 -23.89 16.03
N ASP A 711 -4.62 -23.60 16.78
CA ASP A 711 -4.63 -22.61 17.84
C ASP A 711 -4.81 -23.32 19.17
N HIS A 712 -4.01 -22.91 20.17
CA HIS A 712 -4.07 -23.50 21.51
C HIS A 712 -4.02 -22.43 22.58
N GLU A 713 -4.97 -22.46 23.52
CA GLU A 713 -4.93 -21.67 24.74
C GLU A 713 -4.09 -22.39 25.79
N LEU A 714 -2.83 -21.93 25.96
CA LEU A 714 -1.88 -22.54 26.89
C LEU A 714 -2.29 -22.33 28.35
N MET A 715 -2.74 -21.11 28.65
CA MET A 715 -3.28 -20.68 29.93
C MET A 715 -4.26 -19.51 29.70
N PRO A 716 -5.10 -19.16 30.66
CA PRO A 716 -5.96 -17.98 30.51
C PRO A 716 -5.18 -16.77 30.05
N ASP A 717 -5.68 -16.06 29.02
CA ASP A 717 -5.08 -14.88 28.37
C ASP A 717 -3.81 -15.16 27.53
N PHE A 718 -3.35 -16.42 27.40
CA PHE A 718 -2.18 -16.76 26.61
C PHE A 718 -2.50 -17.81 25.54
N SER A 719 -2.47 -17.39 24.28
CA SER A 719 -2.69 -18.24 23.12
C SER A 719 -1.43 -18.40 22.27
N LEU A 720 -1.30 -19.57 21.68
CA LEU A 720 -0.30 -19.96 20.69
C LEU A 720 -1.02 -20.35 19.41
N CYS A 721 -0.52 -19.93 18.27
CA CYS A 721 -1.07 -20.25 16.96
C CYS A 721 0.04 -20.68 16.02
N VAL A 722 -0.20 -21.75 15.26
CA VAL A 722 0.67 -22.22 14.18
C VAL A 722 -0.16 -22.27 12.91
N ARG A 723 0.31 -21.63 11.83
CA ARG A 723 -0.40 -21.56 10.54
C ARG A 723 0.54 -21.90 9.40
N TYR A 724 0.08 -22.75 8.51
CA TYR A 724 0.65 -22.91 7.18
C TYR A 724 -0.22 -22.18 6.16
N ILE A 725 0.40 -21.36 5.31
CA ILE A 725 -0.24 -20.54 4.32
C ILE A 725 0.39 -20.87 2.96
N SER A 726 -0.45 -21.16 1.96
CA SER A 726 -0.03 -21.39 0.58
C SER A 726 -0.87 -20.53 -0.35
N ARG A 727 -0.20 -19.73 -1.17
CA ARG A 727 -0.83 -18.85 -2.15
C ARG A 727 -0.24 -19.11 -3.52
N SER A 728 -1.10 -19.14 -4.54
CA SER A 728 -0.71 -19.21 -5.96
C SER A 728 -1.47 -18.13 -6.71
N GLU A 729 -0.75 -17.12 -7.15
CA GLU A 729 -1.27 -16.04 -8.00
C GLU A 729 -1.11 -16.45 -9.45
N ASN A 730 -2.21 -16.43 -10.21
CA ASN A 730 -2.27 -16.94 -11.58
C ASN A 730 -2.89 -15.89 -12.50
N GLY A 731 -2.35 -15.84 -13.70
CA GLY A 731 -2.81 -14.91 -14.74
C GLY A 731 -2.39 -13.47 -14.48
N VAL A 732 -1.20 -13.27 -13.93
CA VAL A 732 -0.61 -11.95 -13.72
C VAL A 732 -0.55 -11.20 -15.04
N ILE A 733 -0.88 -9.90 -14.98
CA ILE A 733 -0.97 -9.03 -16.15
C ILE A 733 0.41 -8.44 -16.46
N GLY A 734 0.77 -8.41 -17.74
CA GLY A 734 1.97 -7.76 -18.26
C GLY A 734 1.72 -7.06 -19.58
N ASP A 735 2.68 -6.25 -19.97
CA ASP A 735 2.71 -5.54 -21.25
C ASP A 735 3.56 -6.30 -22.25
N VAL A 736 2.99 -6.67 -23.39
CA VAL A 736 3.65 -7.48 -24.42
C VAL A 736 3.58 -6.75 -25.76
N MET A 737 4.71 -6.65 -26.45
CA MET A 737 4.77 -6.08 -27.80
C MET A 737 4.15 -7.04 -28.82
N PHE A 738 3.36 -6.51 -29.73
CA PHE A 738 2.67 -7.23 -30.81
C PHE A 738 2.93 -6.61 -32.16
N ASP A 739 3.00 -7.47 -33.18
CA ASP A 739 3.00 -7.08 -34.55
C ASP A 739 1.58 -6.70 -35.00
N PRO A 740 1.35 -5.47 -35.50
CA PRO A 740 0.02 -5.03 -35.92
C PRO A 740 -0.52 -5.75 -37.14
N ALA A 741 0.35 -6.26 -38.02
CA ALA A 741 -0.05 -6.93 -39.26
C ALA A 741 -0.49 -8.38 -39.01
N THR A 742 0.24 -9.09 -38.14
CA THR A 742 0.00 -10.52 -37.89
C THR A 742 -0.74 -10.77 -36.58
N ASN A 743 -0.84 -9.74 -35.73
CA ASN A 743 -1.38 -9.83 -34.38
C ASN A 743 -0.70 -10.93 -33.51
N THR A 744 0.60 -11.14 -33.72
CA THR A 744 1.42 -12.10 -32.98
C THR A 744 2.34 -11.37 -32.02
N PRO A 745 2.66 -11.94 -30.84
CA PRO A 745 3.61 -11.31 -29.92
C PRO A 745 5.01 -11.28 -30.54
N TRP A 746 5.72 -10.18 -30.34
CA TRP A 746 7.12 -10.03 -30.71
C TRP A 746 8.05 -10.94 -29.91
N TYR A 747 7.57 -11.39 -28.78
CA TYR A 747 8.32 -12.22 -27.87
C TYR A 747 7.43 -13.33 -27.28
N THR A 748 7.98 -14.54 -27.19
CA THR A 748 7.48 -15.63 -26.35
C THR A 748 8.64 -16.20 -25.54
N VAL A 749 8.37 -16.82 -24.37
CA VAL A 749 9.42 -17.51 -23.57
C VAL A 749 10.13 -18.59 -24.33
N GLN A 750 9.52 -19.14 -25.37
CA GLN A 750 10.08 -20.17 -26.24
C GLN A 750 11.01 -19.62 -27.33
N GLY A 751 11.16 -18.31 -27.44
CA GLY A 751 11.99 -17.61 -28.41
C GLY A 751 11.30 -16.42 -29.05
N SER A 752 12.07 -15.67 -29.82
CA SER A 752 11.58 -14.55 -30.62
C SER A 752 11.19 -15.04 -32.00
N PRO A 753 10.08 -14.57 -32.60
CA PRO A 753 9.84 -14.74 -34.02
C PRO A 753 11.05 -14.21 -34.80
N ALA A 754 11.48 -14.97 -35.86
CA ALA A 754 12.64 -14.60 -36.67
C ALA A 754 12.54 -13.15 -37.17
N GLY A 755 13.63 -12.40 -37.05
CA GLY A 755 13.76 -11.04 -37.56
C GLY A 755 13.19 -9.91 -36.70
N ARG A 756 12.75 -10.20 -35.44
CA ARG A 756 12.27 -9.16 -34.51
C ARG A 756 13.35 -8.73 -33.53
N TRP A 757 14.16 -9.67 -33.11
CA TRP A 757 15.22 -9.50 -32.14
C TRP A 757 16.51 -10.10 -32.67
N VAL A 758 17.60 -9.39 -32.48
CA VAL A 758 18.93 -9.81 -32.87
C VAL A 758 19.68 -10.27 -31.63
N PRO A 759 20.05 -11.55 -31.50
CA PRO A 759 20.79 -12.02 -30.31
C PRO A 759 22.26 -11.57 -30.40
N PHE A 760 22.77 -11.14 -29.25
CA PHE A 760 24.16 -10.78 -29.06
C PHE A 760 24.68 -11.52 -27.84
N THR A 761 25.65 -12.37 -27.98
CA THR A 761 26.31 -13.10 -26.91
C THR A 761 27.65 -12.44 -26.60
N THR A 762 27.92 -12.18 -25.30
CA THR A 762 29.16 -11.60 -24.84
C THR A 762 29.53 -12.18 -23.47
N THR A 763 30.79 -12.06 -23.08
CA THR A 763 31.28 -12.44 -21.76
C THR A 763 31.56 -11.18 -20.97
N VAL A 764 30.73 -10.91 -19.96
CA VAL A 764 30.97 -9.85 -18.98
C VAL A 764 32.19 -10.25 -18.14
N PRO A 765 33.25 -9.43 -18.06
CA PRO A 765 34.48 -9.81 -17.39
C PRO A 765 34.27 -10.04 -15.88
N ALA A 766 35.18 -10.78 -15.26
CA ALA A 766 35.20 -10.95 -13.84
C ALA A 766 35.39 -9.59 -13.15
N SER A 767 34.54 -9.28 -12.19
CA SER A 767 34.75 -8.17 -11.25
C SER A 767 35.40 -8.68 -9.97
N ILE A 768 35.81 -7.75 -9.08
CA ILE A 768 36.59 -8.05 -7.85
C ILE A 768 35.96 -9.22 -7.01
N ALA A 769 34.66 -9.41 -7.10
CA ALA A 769 33.93 -10.40 -6.31
C ALA A 769 33.26 -11.52 -7.15
N TYR A 770 33.32 -11.49 -8.49
CA TYR A 770 32.50 -12.36 -9.32
C TYR A 770 33.24 -12.90 -10.54
N PRO A 771 32.97 -14.15 -10.96
CA PRO A 771 33.54 -14.73 -12.14
C PRO A 771 33.05 -14.06 -13.43
N ALA A 772 33.80 -14.18 -14.50
CA ALA A 772 33.32 -13.83 -15.82
C ALA A 772 32.05 -14.63 -16.16
N THR A 773 31.10 -13.96 -16.77
CA THR A 773 29.78 -14.53 -17.03
C THR A 773 29.40 -14.32 -18.48
N GLU A 774 29.16 -15.41 -19.21
CA GLU A 774 28.61 -15.36 -20.56
C GLU A 774 27.12 -15.08 -20.50
N VAL A 775 26.64 -14.15 -21.31
CA VAL A 775 25.23 -13.77 -21.39
C VAL A 775 24.82 -13.47 -22.82
N THR A 776 23.64 -13.94 -23.20
CA THR A 776 23.01 -13.57 -24.47
C THR A 776 21.93 -12.52 -24.20
N VAL A 777 22.04 -11.39 -24.89
CA VAL A 777 21.05 -10.30 -24.86
C VAL A 777 20.44 -10.12 -26.21
N TYR A 778 19.26 -9.57 -26.29
CA TYR A 778 18.47 -9.41 -27.50
C TYR A 778 18.22 -7.95 -27.77
N PHE A 779 18.60 -7.47 -28.92
CA PHE A 779 18.38 -6.11 -29.38
C PHE A 779 17.24 -6.07 -30.41
N PRO A 780 16.35 -5.04 -30.36
CA PRO A 780 15.33 -4.90 -31.38
C PRO A 780 15.96 -4.80 -32.78
N SER A 781 15.37 -5.43 -33.78
CA SER A 781 15.81 -5.30 -35.18
C SER A 781 15.36 -3.95 -35.73
N THR A 782 16.27 -3.21 -36.38
CA THR A 782 15.96 -1.94 -37.07
C THR A 782 15.00 -2.11 -38.26
N GLY A 783 14.95 -3.30 -38.84
CA GLY A 783 13.99 -3.66 -39.90
C GLY A 783 12.65 -4.18 -39.37
N ALA A 784 12.45 -4.26 -38.08
CA ALA A 784 11.19 -4.75 -37.52
C ALA A 784 10.05 -3.73 -37.76
N PRO A 785 8.84 -4.17 -38.15
CA PRO A 785 7.70 -3.26 -38.29
C PRO A 785 7.33 -2.63 -36.94
N ALA A 786 6.62 -1.52 -37.00
CA ALA A 786 6.11 -0.87 -35.81
C ALA A 786 5.29 -1.84 -34.94
N ALA A 787 5.52 -1.84 -33.64
CA ALA A 787 4.78 -2.67 -32.67
C ALA A 787 3.66 -1.89 -32.00
N PHE A 788 2.75 -2.60 -31.34
CA PHE A 788 1.89 -2.04 -30.32
C PHE A 788 1.98 -2.88 -29.04
N ASP A 789 1.82 -2.25 -27.91
CA ASP A 789 1.82 -2.93 -26.63
C ASP A 789 0.41 -3.42 -26.28
N ARG A 790 0.32 -4.66 -25.81
CA ARG A 790 -0.93 -5.23 -25.33
C ARG A 790 -0.82 -5.60 -23.85
N ILE A 791 -1.71 -5.04 -23.07
CA ILE A 791 -1.93 -5.45 -21.69
C ILE A 791 -2.69 -6.78 -21.73
N GLN A 792 -2.05 -7.84 -21.28
CA GLN A 792 -2.61 -9.20 -21.30
C GLN A 792 -2.10 -10.05 -20.14
N LYS A 793 -2.68 -11.23 -19.95
CA LYS A 793 -2.15 -12.23 -19.02
C LYS A 793 -0.84 -12.82 -19.53
N VAL A 794 0.12 -12.94 -18.62
CA VAL A 794 1.46 -13.51 -18.87
C VAL A 794 1.74 -14.57 -17.80
N PRO A 795 1.53 -15.85 -18.08
CA PRO A 795 1.69 -16.95 -17.10
C PRO A 795 3.09 -17.02 -16.49
N GLU A 796 4.10 -16.54 -17.21
CA GLU A 796 5.48 -16.51 -16.75
C GLU A 796 5.70 -15.55 -15.58
N LEU A 797 4.77 -14.62 -15.36
CA LEU A 797 4.78 -13.69 -14.23
C LEU A 797 4.08 -14.27 -12.99
N ASP A 798 3.47 -15.45 -13.07
CA ASP A 798 2.77 -16.08 -11.96
C ASP A 798 3.68 -16.27 -10.75
N ARG A 799 3.11 -16.09 -9.57
CA ARG A 799 3.84 -16.09 -8.29
C ARG A 799 3.29 -17.12 -7.32
N LYS A 800 4.16 -17.59 -6.43
CA LYS A 800 3.80 -18.54 -5.36
C LYS A 800 4.42 -18.11 -4.04
N TYR A 801 3.63 -18.19 -2.99
CA TYR A 801 4.08 -17.99 -1.61
C TYR A 801 3.75 -19.22 -0.77
N ARG A 802 4.67 -19.59 0.11
CA ARG A 802 4.45 -20.59 1.16
C ARG A 802 5.06 -20.07 2.45
N GLY A 803 4.31 -20.12 3.53
CA GLY A 803 4.76 -19.65 4.82
C GLY A 803 4.31 -20.57 5.95
N LEU A 804 5.16 -20.73 6.95
CA LEU A 804 4.83 -21.28 8.25
C LEU A 804 4.95 -20.16 9.27
N GLU A 805 3.85 -19.85 9.93
CA GLU A 805 3.73 -18.79 10.91
C GLU A 805 3.49 -19.40 12.29
N PHE A 806 4.32 -19.02 13.25
CA PHE A 806 4.11 -19.25 14.67
C PHE A 806 3.83 -17.88 15.31
N SER A 807 2.68 -17.71 15.95
CA SER A 807 2.34 -16.49 16.67
C SER A 807 1.86 -16.77 18.08
N PHE A 808 2.08 -15.82 18.98
CA PHE A 808 1.69 -15.93 20.37
C PHE A 808 1.17 -14.59 20.88
N ARG A 809 0.18 -14.66 21.75
CA ARG A 809 -0.44 -13.48 22.36
C ARG A 809 -0.79 -13.76 23.83
N LYS A 810 -0.19 -12.96 24.72
CA LYS A 810 -0.54 -12.88 26.14
C LYS A 810 -1.07 -11.47 26.41
N ARG A 811 -2.31 -11.37 26.82
CA ARG A 811 -2.91 -10.07 27.20
C ARG A 811 -2.37 -9.56 28.52
N MET A 812 -2.57 -8.25 28.76
CA MET A 812 -2.17 -7.63 30.02
C MET A 812 -2.95 -8.26 31.18
N SER A 813 -2.32 -9.22 31.83
CA SER A 813 -2.79 -9.81 33.07
C SER A 813 -1.58 -10.16 33.92
N HIS A 814 -1.72 -10.20 35.26
CA HIS A 814 -0.60 -10.41 36.16
C HIS A 814 0.57 -9.43 35.95
N ASN A 815 0.26 -8.19 35.55
CA ASN A 815 1.21 -7.09 35.27
C ASN A 815 2.16 -7.29 34.08
N TRP A 816 1.85 -8.16 33.14
CA TRP A 816 2.63 -8.27 31.90
C TRP A 816 1.78 -8.69 30.70
N GLN A 817 2.21 -8.25 29.54
CA GLN A 817 1.68 -8.66 28.23
C GLN A 817 2.81 -9.04 27.29
N LEU A 818 2.50 -9.91 26.33
CA LEU A 818 3.44 -10.34 25.31
C LEU A 818 2.69 -10.60 23.99
N PHE A 819 3.25 -10.12 22.90
CA PHE A 819 2.76 -10.35 21.56
C PHE A 819 3.93 -10.63 20.65
N GLY A 820 3.80 -11.59 19.72
CA GLY A 820 4.87 -11.82 18.76
C GLY A 820 4.56 -12.87 17.72
N SER A 821 5.47 -12.94 16.75
CA SER A 821 5.42 -13.93 15.66
C SER A 821 6.80 -14.29 15.15
N ILE A 822 6.91 -15.51 14.64
CA ILE A 822 8.04 -16.01 13.87
C ILE A 822 7.47 -16.56 12.58
N VAL A 823 7.94 -16.07 11.45
CA VAL A 823 7.45 -16.46 10.12
C VAL A 823 8.62 -16.97 9.30
N TRP A 824 8.51 -18.22 8.84
CA TRP A 824 9.39 -18.80 7.83
C TRP A 824 8.65 -18.82 6.52
N SER A 825 9.21 -18.20 5.50
CA SER A 825 8.50 -18.10 4.22
C SER A 825 9.39 -18.21 3.00
N ARG A 826 8.77 -18.50 1.87
CA ARG A 826 9.38 -18.55 0.57
C ARG A 826 8.43 -17.95 -0.46
N SER A 827 8.87 -16.90 -1.14
CA SER A 827 8.16 -16.29 -2.26
C SER A 827 8.94 -16.49 -3.55
N THR A 828 8.32 -17.13 -4.53
CA THR A 828 8.93 -17.45 -5.83
C THR A 828 8.07 -16.92 -6.97
N GLY A 829 8.71 -16.61 -8.09
CA GLY A 829 8.10 -16.07 -9.29
C GLY A 829 9.11 -15.25 -10.07
N THR A 830 8.66 -14.48 -11.02
CA THR A 830 9.51 -13.63 -11.82
C THR A 830 9.92 -12.44 -11.00
N ALA A 831 11.16 -12.42 -10.54
CA ALA A 831 11.71 -11.36 -9.70
C ALA A 831 12.00 -10.09 -10.51
N GLY A 832 11.91 -8.93 -9.86
CA GLY A 832 12.27 -7.65 -10.46
C GLY A 832 11.28 -7.13 -11.52
N LEU A 833 10.34 -7.97 -11.95
CA LEU A 833 9.18 -7.53 -12.69
C LEU A 833 8.09 -7.23 -11.65
N ALA A 834 8.24 -6.11 -10.97
CA ALA A 834 7.20 -5.60 -10.09
C ALA A 834 5.88 -5.60 -10.88
N SER A 835 4.78 -5.92 -10.19
CA SER A 835 3.45 -5.69 -10.77
C SER A 835 3.43 -4.33 -11.44
N PRO A 836 2.84 -4.19 -12.63
CA PRO A 836 2.65 -2.88 -13.28
C PRO A 836 2.16 -1.80 -12.33
N LEU A 837 1.42 -2.21 -11.31
CA LEU A 837 0.90 -1.34 -10.26
C LEU A 837 1.97 -0.96 -9.21
N ALA A 838 2.91 -1.84 -8.90
CA ALA A 838 3.89 -1.59 -7.83
C ALA A 838 4.86 -0.45 -8.14
N MET A 839 5.09 -0.14 -9.41
CA MET A 839 6.01 0.95 -9.80
C MET A 839 5.31 2.26 -10.12
N GLY A 840 3.97 2.34 -10.04
CA GLY A 840 3.23 3.57 -10.42
C GLY A 840 3.49 4.02 -11.86
N LEU A 841 4.24 3.23 -12.60
CA LEU A 841 4.72 3.47 -13.96
C LEU A 841 4.02 2.49 -14.89
N ALA A 842 3.99 2.82 -16.16
CA ALA A 842 3.67 1.85 -17.19
C ALA A 842 4.47 0.57 -16.95
N SER A 843 3.80 -0.58 -16.96
CA SER A 843 4.48 -1.87 -16.91
C SER A 843 5.65 -1.87 -17.88
N PRO A 844 6.85 -2.26 -17.49
CA PRO A 844 7.90 -2.41 -18.45
C PRO A 844 7.43 -3.39 -19.51
N VAL A 845 7.57 -3.00 -20.75
CA VAL A 845 7.22 -3.86 -21.86
C VAL A 845 8.08 -5.12 -21.80
N LEU A 846 7.45 -6.28 -21.80
CA LEU A 846 8.17 -7.55 -21.73
C LEU A 846 8.92 -7.80 -23.02
N THR A 847 10.21 -7.98 -22.90
CA THR A 847 11.15 -8.32 -23.97
C THR A 847 11.82 -9.66 -23.68
N PRO A 848 12.52 -10.29 -24.61
CA PRO A 848 13.33 -11.47 -24.30
C PRO A 848 14.27 -11.24 -23.12
N ASN A 849 14.82 -10.03 -23.02
CA ASN A 849 15.76 -9.65 -21.95
C ASN A 849 15.13 -9.66 -20.56
N SER A 850 13.82 -9.46 -20.46
CA SER A 850 13.09 -9.51 -19.18
C SER A 850 13.19 -10.88 -18.50
N PHE A 851 13.56 -11.92 -19.23
CA PHE A 851 13.63 -13.31 -18.73
C PHE A 851 15.05 -13.90 -18.76
N VAL A 852 16.05 -13.12 -19.16
CA VAL A 852 17.45 -13.57 -19.10
C VAL A 852 17.82 -13.88 -17.65
N ASN A 853 18.31 -15.11 -17.43
CA ASN A 853 18.66 -15.66 -16.13
C ASN A 853 17.51 -15.74 -15.10
N ILE A 854 16.27 -15.58 -15.53
CA ILE A 854 15.09 -15.75 -14.67
C ILE A 854 14.52 -17.16 -14.86
N SER A 855 14.25 -17.85 -13.77
CA SER A 855 13.63 -19.17 -13.75
C SER A 855 12.37 -19.17 -12.88
N SER A 856 11.52 -20.17 -13.04
CA SER A 856 10.32 -20.37 -12.20
C SER A 856 10.64 -20.57 -10.71
N GLY A 857 11.91 -20.81 -10.36
CA GLY A 857 12.40 -20.93 -8.99
C GLY A 857 13.01 -19.66 -8.43
N SER A 858 13.11 -18.60 -9.24
CA SER A 858 13.63 -17.29 -8.82
C SER A 858 12.84 -16.75 -7.62
N ARG A 859 13.51 -15.97 -6.78
CA ARG A 859 12.88 -15.32 -5.62
C ARG A 859 12.35 -13.97 -6.02
N THR A 860 11.18 -13.64 -5.49
CA THR A 860 10.68 -12.27 -5.62
C THR A 860 11.46 -11.33 -4.69
N ASP A 861 11.43 -10.05 -4.97
CA ASP A 861 11.99 -8.98 -4.12
C ASP A 861 11.36 -8.93 -2.73
N MET A 862 10.11 -9.40 -2.58
CA MET A 862 9.42 -9.53 -1.28
C MET A 862 9.78 -10.81 -0.51
N ASP A 863 10.66 -11.67 -1.04
CA ASP A 863 11.05 -12.90 -0.35
C ASP A 863 11.90 -12.61 0.89
N ARG A 864 11.37 -12.95 2.06
CA ARG A 864 12.04 -12.82 3.37
C ARG A 864 11.94 -14.16 4.08
N PRO A 865 13.00 -15.02 4.05
CA PRO A 865 12.95 -16.37 4.61
C PRO A 865 12.60 -16.43 6.08
N LEU A 866 13.03 -15.45 6.87
CA LEU A 866 12.74 -15.38 8.30
C LEU A 866 12.38 -13.97 8.70
N SER A 867 11.28 -13.86 9.45
CA SER A 867 10.87 -12.63 10.10
C SER A 867 10.46 -12.93 11.55
N ILE A 868 10.98 -12.15 12.49
CA ILE A 868 10.70 -12.28 13.92
C ILE A 868 10.22 -10.94 14.45
N ARG A 869 9.15 -10.96 15.23
CA ARG A 869 8.62 -9.79 15.92
C ARG A 869 8.20 -10.20 17.32
N VAL A 870 8.71 -9.50 18.32
CA VAL A 870 8.36 -9.76 19.72
C VAL A 870 8.20 -8.43 20.44
N MET A 871 7.05 -8.22 21.04
CA MET A 871 6.75 -7.05 21.85
C MET A 871 6.27 -7.50 23.23
N GLY A 872 6.84 -6.93 24.28
CA GLY A 872 6.45 -7.18 25.66
C GLY A 872 6.32 -5.90 26.47
N THR A 873 5.39 -5.88 27.41
CA THR A 873 5.22 -4.80 28.40
C THR A 873 5.12 -5.40 29.79
N VAL A 874 5.85 -4.83 30.73
CA VAL A 874 5.76 -5.17 32.17
C VAL A 874 5.35 -3.93 32.94
N ARG A 875 4.34 -4.08 33.80
CA ARG A 875 3.90 -3.04 34.72
C ARG A 875 4.53 -3.28 36.11
N PHE A 876 5.27 -2.30 36.57
CA PHE A 876 5.86 -2.29 37.91
C PHE A 876 4.96 -1.55 38.93
N LYS A 877 5.36 -1.58 40.18
CA LYS A 877 4.74 -0.75 41.23
C LYS A 877 4.75 0.72 40.84
N TRP A 878 3.81 1.49 41.37
CA TRP A 878 3.60 2.93 41.10
C TRP A 878 3.20 3.26 39.65
N ASP A 879 2.57 2.32 38.95
CA ASP A 879 2.11 2.50 37.58
C ASP A 879 3.25 2.93 36.59
N ILE A 880 4.41 2.29 36.73
CA ILE A 880 5.53 2.39 35.80
C ILE A 880 5.42 1.20 34.84
N PHE A 881 5.50 1.48 33.53
CA PHE A 881 5.51 0.45 32.49
C PHE A 881 6.83 0.50 31.74
N LEU A 882 7.38 -0.69 31.48
CA LEU A 882 8.52 -0.89 30.59
C LEU A 882 8.07 -1.76 29.44
N SER A 883 8.20 -1.23 28.23
CA SER A 883 7.84 -1.95 27.00
C SER A 883 9.05 -2.07 26.08
N ALA A 884 9.21 -3.21 25.46
CA ALA A 884 10.24 -3.44 24.46
C ALA A 884 9.62 -4.05 23.19
N TYR A 885 10.11 -3.65 22.03
CA TYR A 885 9.75 -4.21 20.75
C TYR A 885 11.00 -4.60 19.97
N TYR A 886 11.15 -5.88 19.71
CA TYR A 886 12.21 -6.43 18.88
C TYR A 886 11.66 -6.88 17.54
N ARG A 887 12.37 -6.55 16.46
CA ARG A 887 12.08 -7.00 15.09
C ARG A 887 13.36 -7.44 14.39
N PHE A 888 13.24 -8.51 13.64
CA PHE A 888 14.26 -9.05 12.75
C PHE A 888 13.63 -9.44 11.43
N THR A 889 14.30 -9.15 10.32
CA THR A 889 13.85 -9.57 8.97
C THR A 889 15.07 -9.92 8.14
N SER A 890 15.05 -11.09 7.51
CA SER A 890 16.09 -11.50 6.56
C SER A 890 16.19 -10.51 5.41
N GLY A 891 17.37 -10.32 4.87
CA GLY A 891 17.62 -9.42 3.74
C GLY A 891 16.80 -9.77 2.49
N ALA A 892 16.51 -8.76 1.68
CA ALA A 892 15.85 -8.92 0.39
C ALA A 892 16.66 -9.80 -0.56
N ALA A 893 15.97 -10.52 -1.41
CA ALA A 893 16.59 -11.25 -2.50
C ALA A 893 17.10 -10.27 -3.56
N TRP A 894 18.30 -10.52 -4.11
CA TRP A 894 18.84 -9.75 -5.21
C TRP A 894 19.69 -10.63 -6.14
N ALA A 895 20.06 -10.09 -7.27
CA ALA A 895 20.97 -10.70 -8.24
C ALA A 895 21.81 -9.60 -8.91
N ARG A 896 22.98 -9.96 -9.31
CA ARG A 896 23.88 -9.11 -10.06
C ARG A 896 23.27 -8.81 -11.43
N SER A 897 23.35 -7.57 -11.89
CA SER A 897 22.88 -7.12 -13.20
C SER A 897 23.95 -6.28 -13.89
N VAL A 898 23.84 -6.16 -15.21
CA VAL A 898 24.72 -5.34 -16.03
C VAL A 898 23.94 -4.72 -17.18
N THR A 899 24.31 -3.52 -17.57
CA THR A 899 23.81 -2.86 -18.79
C THR A 899 24.80 -3.10 -19.93
N ILE A 900 24.33 -3.72 -21.00
CA ILE A 900 25.14 -4.10 -22.17
C ILE A 900 24.79 -3.17 -23.31
N THR A 901 25.81 -2.54 -23.91
CA THR A 901 25.70 -1.73 -25.13
C THR A 901 26.50 -2.44 -26.23
N PRO A 902 25.88 -2.89 -27.33
CA PRO A 902 26.59 -3.60 -28.40
C PRO A 902 27.51 -2.65 -29.16
N PRO A 903 28.56 -3.13 -29.81
CA PRO A 903 29.36 -2.34 -30.73
C PRO A 903 28.50 -1.73 -31.84
N ALA A 904 28.70 -0.48 -32.16
CA ALA A 904 27.92 0.22 -33.18
C ALA A 904 28.04 -0.44 -34.58
N ASP A 905 29.26 -0.88 -34.92
CA ASP A 905 29.51 -1.56 -36.20
C ASP A 905 28.74 -2.88 -36.27
N TRP A 906 28.78 -3.69 -35.20
CA TRP A 906 28.00 -4.93 -35.13
C TRP A 906 26.51 -4.66 -35.21
N ALA A 907 26.01 -3.64 -34.50
CA ALA A 907 24.58 -3.30 -34.54
C ALA A 907 24.12 -2.89 -35.93
N LEU A 908 24.95 -2.11 -36.63
CA LEU A 908 24.69 -1.69 -38.02
C LEU A 908 24.71 -2.88 -38.98
N GLU A 909 25.74 -3.72 -38.90
CA GLU A 909 25.90 -4.92 -39.80
C GLU A 909 24.77 -5.94 -39.61
N ASN A 910 24.26 -6.08 -38.35
CA ASN A 910 23.21 -7.05 -38.03
C ASN A 910 21.81 -6.43 -38.01
N GLY A 911 21.69 -5.16 -38.35
CA GLY A 911 20.42 -4.44 -38.33
C GLY A 911 19.77 -4.43 -36.91
N ALA A 912 20.57 -4.24 -35.88
CA ALA A 912 20.14 -4.19 -34.50
C ALA A 912 20.08 -2.73 -33.97
N ASP A 913 19.12 -2.45 -33.08
CA ASP A 913 19.09 -1.18 -32.34
C ASP A 913 20.22 -1.19 -31.29
N PRO A 914 21.17 -0.22 -31.29
CA PRO A 914 22.25 -0.17 -30.32
C PRO A 914 21.86 0.29 -28.92
N ALA A 915 20.57 0.46 -28.60
CA ALA A 915 20.13 0.92 -27.31
C ALA A 915 20.60 0.00 -26.17
N PRO A 916 21.13 0.55 -25.06
CA PRO A 916 21.61 -0.25 -23.95
C PRO A 916 20.50 -1.11 -23.32
N VAL A 917 20.82 -2.34 -22.93
CA VAL A 917 19.92 -3.30 -22.31
C VAL A 917 20.47 -3.80 -20.97
N THR A 918 19.68 -3.70 -19.90
CA THR A 918 20.05 -4.24 -18.58
C THR A 918 19.49 -5.65 -18.43
N VAL A 919 20.35 -6.59 -18.03
CA VAL A 919 19.99 -8.00 -17.78
C VAL A 919 20.60 -8.50 -16.47
N PHE A 920 19.98 -9.54 -15.90
CA PHE A 920 20.58 -10.26 -14.78
C PHE A 920 21.70 -11.20 -15.25
N LEU A 921 22.79 -11.21 -14.50
CA LEU A 921 23.91 -12.13 -14.73
C LEU A 921 23.76 -13.45 -13.97
N GLU A 922 22.84 -13.50 -13.02
CA GLU A 922 22.54 -14.69 -12.22
C GLU A 922 21.05 -14.70 -11.86
N SER A 923 20.57 -15.86 -11.41
CA SER A 923 19.14 -15.99 -11.06
C SER A 923 18.80 -15.11 -9.84
N PRO A 924 17.75 -14.29 -9.92
CA PRO A 924 17.28 -13.48 -8.79
C PRO A 924 17.04 -14.30 -7.53
N GLY A 925 17.59 -13.80 -6.40
CA GLY A 925 17.58 -14.50 -5.10
C GLY A 925 18.67 -15.52 -4.90
N SER A 926 19.64 -15.61 -5.82
CA SER A 926 20.92 -16.28 -5.56
C SER A 926 21.67 -15.62 -4.40
N ARG A 927 21.41 -14.34 -4.16
CA ARG A 927 22.02 -13.52 -3.12
C ARG A 927 20.98 -12.80 -2.26
N ARG A 928 21.44 -12.29 -1.10
CA ARG A 928 20.61 -11.50 -0.19
C ARG A 928 21.36 -10.29 0.35
N HIS A 929 20.64 -9.20 0.49
CA HIS A 929 21.11 -8.06 1.26
C HIS A 929 21.32 -8.45 2.74
N SER A 930 21.92 -7.57 3.51
CA SER A 930 22.04 -7.74 4.96
C SER A 930 20.66 -7.82 5.61
N SER A 931 20.55 -8.65 6.66
CA SER A 931 19.34 -8.69 7.48
C SER A 931 19.16 -7.38 8.25
N THR A 932 17.91 -7.02 8.51
CA THR A 932 17.57 -5.86 9.33
C THR A 932 17.09 -6.31 10.69
N GLN A 933 17.51 -5.63 11.74
CA GLN A 933 17.00 -5.81 13.08
C GLN A 933 16.86 -4.46 13.79
N SER A 934 16.01 -4.40 14.80
CA SER A 934 15.87 -3.23 15.65
C SER A 934 15.23 -3.59 16.98
N THR A 935 15.66 -2.93 18.04
CA THR A 935 15.05 -3.00 19.37
C THR A 935 14.65 -1.60 19.79
N ASP A 936 13.38 -1.43 20.07
CA ASP A 936 12.80 -0.18 20.56
C ASP A 936 12.36 -0.36 22.01
N LEU A 937 12.51 0.68 22.84
CA LEU A 937 12.21 0.66 24.26
C LEU A 937 11.35 1.85 24.65
N ARG A 938 10.33 1.63 25.51
CA ARG A 938 9.53 2.67 26.15
C ARG A 938 9.57 2.53 27.65
N LEU A 939 9.84 3.64 28.32
CA LEU A 939 9.61 3.81 29.76
C LEU A 939 8.45 4.77 29.94
N GLU A 940 7.37 4.31 30.56
CA GLU A 940 6.13 5.07 30.78
C GLU A 940 5.79 5.16 32.26
N LYS A 941 5.29 6.31 32.68
CA LYS A 941 4.80 6.55 34.03
C LYS A 941 3.43 7.22 33.97
N ASP A 942 2.47 6.63 34.67
CA ASP A 942 1.15 7.17 34.92
C ASP A 942 1.06 7.90 36.26
N PHE A 943 0.54 9.11 36.21
CA PHE A 943 0.24 9.93 37.37
C PHE A 943 -1.28 10.11 37.48
N LYS A 944 -1.90 9.51 38.49
CA LYS A 944 -3.34 9.64 38.75
C LYS A 944 -3.60 10.83 39.69
N ARG A 945 -4.56 11.70 39.33
CA ARG A 945 -5.04 12.79 40.14
C ARG A 945 -6.57 12.76 40.21
N ASN A 946 -7.13 12.67 41.41
CA ASN A 946 -8.57 12.77 41.68
C ASN A 946 -9.53 11.90 40.87
N GLY A 947 -9.14 10.63 40.59
CA GLY A 947 -10.02 9.61 40.01
C GLY A 947 -10.38 9.77 38.55
N ARG A 948 -10.50 10.98 37.99
CA ARG A 948 -10.91 11.24 36.57
C ARG A 948 -9.76 11.72 35.69
N THR A 949 -8.77 12.42 36.25
CA THR A 949 -7.66 13.00 35.48
C THR A 949 -6.41 12.16 35.62
N ARG A 950 -5.80 11.78 34.50
CA ARG A 950 -4.58 10.96 34.43
C ARG A 950 -3.57 11.63 33.52
N TRP A 951 -2.36 11.86 33.99
CA TRP A 951 -1.21 12.25 33.23
C TRP A 951 -0.37 11.03 32.92
N THR A 952 0.01 10.85 31.66
CA THR A 952 0.95 9.81 31.24
C THR A 952 2.15 10.51 30.62
N ALA A 953 3.34 10.25 31.14
CA ALA A 953 4.59 10.69 30.53
C ALA A 953 5.39 9.46 30.09
N TYR A 954 5.98 9.50 28.88
CA TYR A 954 6.84 8.42 28.43
C TYR A 954 8.00 8.91 27.56
N ILE A 955 9.03 8.09 27.56
CA ILE A 955 10.24 8.26 26.76
C ILE A 955 10.38 7.02 25.89
N ASP A 956 10.50 7.23 24.59
CA ASP A 956 10.81 6.18 23.60
C ASP A 956 12.27 6.30 23.19
N VAL A 957 12.96 5.18 23.13
CA VAL A 957 14.27 5.03 22.50
C VAL A 957 14.13 4.05 21.36
N LEU A 958 14.09 4.56 20.13
CA LEU A 958 13.99 3.75 18.94
C LEU A 958 15.40 3.34 18.48
N ASN A 959 15.56 2.09 18.06
CA ASN A 959 16.82 1.49 17.67
C ASN A 959 17.90 1.58 18.79
N LEU A 960 17.54 1.04 19.96
CA LEU A 960 18.33 1.12 21.19
C LEU A 960 19.78 0.64 21.01
N PHE A 961 19.99 -0.51 20.33
CA PHE A 961 21.32 -1.11 20.17
C PHE A 961 22.10 -0.52 18.99
N GLY A 962 21.48 0.32 18.19
CA GLY A 962 22.16 1.00 17.10
C GLY A 962 22.42 0.10 15.90
N ASP A 963 21.46 -0.72 15.59
CA ASP A 963 21.52 -1.59 14.41
C ASP A 963 21.48 -0.77 13.12
N LYS A 964 22.34 -1.16 12.17
CA LYS A 964 22.47 -0.57 10.85
C LYS A 964 22.05 -1.58 9.80
N SER A 965 21.41 -1.12 8.75
CA SER A 965 21.18 -1.94 7.56
C SER A 965 21.32 -1.11 6.29
N GLU A 966 21.70 -1.78 5.23
CA GLU A 966 21.93 -1.18 3.93
C GLU A 966 21.33 -2.03 2.81
N ILE A 967 20.89 -1.36 1.76
CA ILE A 967 20.64 -1.93 0.44
C ILE A 967 21.77 -1.44 -0.44
N VAL A 968 22.53 -2.36 -1.00
CA VAL A 968 23.69 -2.07 -1.82
C VAL A 968 23.30 -2.18 -3.29
N ASP A 969 23.79 -1.26 -4.12
CA ASP A 969 23.66 -1.37 -5.57
C ASP A 969 24.63 -2.43 -6.11
N TYR A 970 24.09 -3.38 -6.84
CA TYR A 970 24.86 -4.46 -7.47
C TYR A 970 24.66 -4.49 -8.99
N ASN A 971 24.30 -3.36 -9.58
CA ASN A 971 24.43 -3.15 -10.99
C ASN A 971 25.92 -2.96 -11.32
N ASP A 972 26.49 -3.90 -12.06
CA ASP A 972 27.92 -3.89 -12.48
C ASP A 972 28.26 -2.68 -13.35
N GLY A 973 27.28 -1.84 -13.71
CA GLY A 973 27.49 -0.71 -14.61
C GLY A 973 27.28 -1.09 -16.07
N SER A 974 28.08 -0.52 -16.94
CA SER A 974 27.93 -0.67 -18.38
C SER A 974 29.08 -1.50 -18.96
N TRP A 975 28.73 -2.51 -19.74
CA TRP A 975 29.67 -3.32 -20.51
C TRP A 975 29.56 -2.96 -21.99
N PHE A 976 30.70 -2.56 -22.57
CA PHE A 976 30.86 -2.20 -23.97
C PHE A 976 31.82 -3.22 -24.60
N PRO A 977 31.33 -4.34 -25.08
CA PRO A 977 32.16 -5.38 -25.73
C PRO A 977 32.68 -4.91 -27.07
N ASP A 978 33.87 -5.38 -27.44
CA ASP A 978 34.48 -5.08 -28.74
C ASP A 978 33.82 -5.87 -29.89
N GLY A 979 33.06 -6.93 -29.57
CA GLY A 979 32.37 -7.76 -30.56
C GLY A 979 31.58 -8.93 -29.95
N PRO A 980 30.81 -9.67 -30.75
CA PRO A 980 30.07 -10.84 -30.30
C PRO A 980 31.01 -11.97 -29.87
N GLY A 981 30.68 -12.73 -28.84
CA GLY A 981 31.47 -13.84 -28.29
C GLY A 981 32.76 -13.40 -27.58
N GLY A 982 33.04 -12.10 -27.54
CA GLY A 982 34.28 -11.54 -26.94
C GLY A 982 34.19 -11.36 -25.42
N SER A 983 35.36 -11.53 -24.79
CA SER A 983 35.63 -11.13 -23.40
C SER A 983 36.45 -9.83 -23.34
N THR A 984 36.72 -9.21 -24.47
CA THR A 984 37.42 -7.93 -24.63
C THR A 984 36.39 -6.81 -24.82
N GLY A 985 36.71 -5.66 -24.28
CA GLY A 985 35.84 -4.49 -24.30
C GLY A 985 36.09 -3.54 -23.11
N THR A 986 35.28 -2.51 -22.98
CA THR A 986 35.38 -1.54 -21.88
C THR A 986 34.25 -1.81 -20.88
N HIS A 987 34.62 -2.11 -19.64
CA HIS A 987 33.73 -2.23 -18.51
C HIS A 987 33.77 -0.97 -17.68
N VAL A 988 32.69 -0.20 -17.71
CA VAL A 988 32.52 0.99 -16.88
C VAL A 988 31.64 0.60 -15.70
N LEU A 989 32.28 0.40 -14.54
CA LEU A 989 31.54 0.11 -13.32
C LEU A 989 30.58 1.26 -12.99
N SER A 990 29.38 0.91 -12.50
CA SER A 990 28.48 1.91 -11.93
C SER A 990 29.21 2.70 -10.84
N GLY A 991 29.08 4.01 -10.84
CA GLY A 991 29.61 4.85 -9.77
C GLY A 991 29.04 4.52 -8.40
N THR A 992 27.91 3.81 -8.35
CA THR A 992 27.22 3.34 -7.14
C THR A 992 27.46 1.85 -6.84
N TYR A 993 28.21 1.12 -7.71
CA TYR A 993 28.48 -0.30 -7.51
C TYR A 993 29.15 -0.60 -6.17
N GLY A 994 28.55 -1.48 -5.39
CA GLY A 994 29.01 -1.80 -4.04
C GLY A 994 28.74 -0.71 -3.01
N GLN A 995 28.10 0.41 -3.40
CA GLN A 995 27.69 1.45 -2.48
C GLN A 995 26.24 1.23 -2.02
N ALA A 996 25.96 1.66 -0.80
CA ALA A 996 24.60 1.63 -0.30
C ALA A 996 23.74 2.66 -1.03
N VAL A 997 22.63 2.22 -1.64
CA VAL A 997 21.60 3.07 -2.23
C VAL A 997 20.49 3.39 -1.26
N PHE A 998 20.42 2.67 -0.14
CA PHE A 998 19.55 2.95 0.98
C PHE A 998 20.26 2.57 2.28
N LEU A 999 20.25 3.48 3.23
CA LEU A 999 20.81 3.29 4.56
C LEU A 999 19.72 3.47 5.62
N SER A 1000 19.58 2.51 6.52
CA SER A 1000 18.81 2.68 7.74
C SER A 1000 19.72 2.53 8.96
N GLY A 1001 19.36 3.15 10.07
CA GLY A 1001 20.19 3.11 11.27
C GLY A 1001 20.23 4.48 11.94
N THR A 1002 19.07 5.02 12.24
CA THR A 1002 18.93 6.21 13.07
C THR A 1002 18.49 5.79 14.46
N ARG A 1003 19.18 6.28 15.48
CA ARG A 1003 18.69 6.18 16.87
C ARG A 1003 17.92 7.46 17.20
N THR A 1004 16.70 7.31 17.70
CA THR A 1004 15.83 8.45 18.02
C THR A 1004 15.33 8.33 19.44
N VAL A 1005 15.39 9.44 20.19
CA VAL A 1005 14.74 9.58 21.50
C VAL A 1005 13.55 10.53 21.34
N ALA A 1006 12.37 10.10 21.77
CA ALA A 1006 11.16 10.90 21.75
C ALA A 1006 10.57 11.04 23.15
N PHE A 1007 10.03 12.22 23.44
CA PHE A 1007 9.33 12.53 24.68
C PHE A 1007 7.86 12.73 24.40
N SER A 1008 7.03 12.26 25.34
CA SER A 1008 5.59 12.37 25.18
C SER A 1008 4.92 12.67 26.51
N LEU A 1009 3.89 13.51 26.46
CA LEU A 1009 3.05 13.85 27.60
C LEU A 1009 1.59 13.78 27.17
N LYS A 1010 0.78 13.02 27.86
CA LYS A 1010 -0.64 12.85 27.56
C LYS A 1010 -1.47 13.11 28.81
N LEU A 1011 -2.42 14.02 28.70
CA LEU A 1011 -3.47 14.24 29.70
C LEU A 1011 -4.73 13.51 29.23
N ARG A 1012 -5.34 12.72 30.09
CA ARG A 1012 -6.69 12.15 29.92
C ARG A 1012 -7.62 12.71 30.99
N PHE A 1013 -8.86 13.05 30.63
CA PHE A 1013 -9.86 13.65 31.51
C PHE A 1013 -11.26 13.13 31.21
#